data_bf558ddd1c0f190e67238eabc79136b6
#
_entry.id   bf558ddd1c0f190e67238eabc79136b6
#
_cell.length_a   1.000
_cell.length_b   1.000
_cell.length_c   1.000
_cell.angle_alpha   90.00
_cell.angle_beta   90.00
_cell.angle_gamma   90.00
#
_symmetry.space_group_name_H-M   'P 1'
#
loop_
_entity.id
_entity.type
_entity.pdbx_description
1 polymer ?
#
loop_
_entity_poly.entity_id
_entity_poly.type
_entity_poly.pdbx_seq_one_letter_code
_entity_poly.pdbx_strand_id
1 'polypeptide(L)'
;MKSLQTGYVAAAGFALAAVIQVQAQAQAQAQTQVQTQAQAPAQDAGRPVAVLPEVTVSATRSERDSMDLPVSIDSVNLRAIREGNPQVNLSESLGRVPGIAVQNRQNYAQDLQISSRGFGARSAFGVRGIRLIADGIPATMPDGQGQAASFNLSSAQRIEVLRGPFSSLYGNAAGGVVQIFTADGPADPTYSTSAVAGSFGSRKLGFQYGGQHGALNVLMDASRFETDGYRDHSAARRDQVNARLKYDLGGAGRLTLVFNALDQPEAQDPLGLTAAQVAANPRQAVANAYTFNTRKSTAQTQAGMTWEMPLSPQDTLHARAYFGDRQVTQHLGFEGAFPLLSSGGVVDLDRGYGGVGLRWSRETKVAGRAFTVNVGIDHDRMAERRRGFVNNNGITGALKRDEDNTVSNTDVYTQVEWQASRQLGLLAGVRHSRVAFDSRDYFVAGLNDDDSGAIDYVRTTPAVGAIWRFTPVLNAYTNFGRGFETPTFAELAYRRNATGTLIPGLNFALKPSNSMHREIGIKALTGDLGHVNVALFRIDTKDEIVVNSSASGRTDYRNASGTQRKGLEIAWQQRYSAGFESALAWTLLDAKFSQPFTSGVPPTTVNSGNRLPGVAPNLFYGELVWRHAASGFHAGVELRHGGKVFVNDQNSESAAAYTVGNLRAGFQQRGRGWRLTEFLRIDNVSDRAYIGSVIVADNNGRYYEPAPGRAAMVGVTLELTR
;
A
#
# COMPACT_ATOMS: atom_id res chain seq x y z
N MET A 1 -9.73 5.04 33.71
CA MET A 1 -9.27 4.34 32.49
C MET A 1 -9.66 2.85 32.36
N LYS A 2 -10.41 2.27 33.29
CA LYS A 2 -10.89 0.86 33.19
C LYS A 2 -12.39 0.72 32.81
N SER A 3 -13.10 1.81 32.54
CA SER A 3 -14.55 1.79 32.28
C SER A 3 -14.95 1.88 30.80
N LEU A 4 -14.01 2.09 29.87
CA LEU A 4 -14.28 2.18 28.42
C LEU A 4 -14.09 0.85 27.67
N GLN A 5 -13.37 -0.11 28.22
CA GLN A 5 -13.18 -1.43 27.59
C GLN A 5 -14.40 -2.35 27.64
N THR A 6 -15.32 -2.13 28.56
CA THR A 6 -16.54 -2.95 28.70
C THR A 6 -17.67 -2.57 27.74
N GLY A 7 -17.63 -1.39 27.15
CA GLY A 7 -18.68 -0.91 26.23
C GLY A 7 -18.62 -1.52 24.81
N TYR A 8 -17.45 -1.88 24.34
CA TYR A 8 -17.26 -2.35 22.95
C TYR A 8 -17.60 -3.83 22.72
N VAL A 9 -17.44 -4.66 23.74
CA VAL A 9 -17.85 -6.09 23.69
C VAL A 9 -19.38 -6.22 23.66
N ALA A 10 -20.11 -5.30 24.26
CA ALA A 10 -21.57 -5.29 24.25
C ALA A 10 -22.17 -4.90 22.89
N ALA A 11 -21.54 -3.98 22.15
CA ALA A 11 -22.01 -3.54 20.83
C ALA A 11 -21.87 -4.64 19.74
N ALA A 12 -20.82 -5.45 19.80
CA ALA A 12 -20.63 -6.58 18.90
C ALA A 12 -21.63 -7.73 19.18
N GLY A 13 -22.01 -7.91 20.43
CA GLY A 13 -23.02 -8.89 20.84
C GLY A 13 -24.44 -8.53 20.39
N PHE A 14 -24.78 -7.25 20.35
CA PHE A 14 -26.10 -6.79 19.90
C PHE A 14 -26.29 -6.90 18.37
N ALA A 15 -25.23 -6.70 17.58
CA ALA A 15 -25.30 -6.88 16.14
C ALA A 15 -25.51 -8.37 15.75
N LEU A 16 -24.90 -9.29 16.49
CA LEU A 16 -25.05 -10.73 16.25
C LEU A 16 -26.45 -11.25 16.67
N ALA A 17 -27.03 -10.73 17.73
CA ALA A 17 -28.36 -11.10 18.20
C ALA A 17 -29.48 -10.60 17.28
N ALA A 18 -29.33 -9.42 16.66
CA ALA A 18 -30.30 -8.90 15.69
C ALA A 18 -30.35 -9.72 14.39
N VAL A 19 -29.23 -10.31 13.97
CA VAL A 19 -29.17 -11.17 12.77
C VAL A 19 -29.88 -12.51 13.01
N ILE A 20 -29.86 -13.05 14.22
CA ILE A 20 -30.50 -14.34 14.56
C ILE A 20 -32.03 -14.22 14.65
N GLN A 21 -32.58 -13.07 15.04
CA GLN A 21 -34.04 -12.87 15.12
C GLN A 21 -34.71 -12.65 13.75
N VAL A 22 -33.98 -12.16 12.74
CA VAL A 22 -34.49 -12.01 11.38
C VAL A 22 -34.61 -13.36 10.64
N GLN A 23 -33.81 -14.36 11.02
CA GLN A 23 -33.88 -15.70 10.40
C GLN A 23 -35.13 -16.50 10.74
N ALA A 24 -35.77 -16.23 11.86
CA ALA A 24 -36.98 -16.98 12.27
C ALA A 24 -38.26 -16.59 11.50
N GLN A 25 -38.30 -15.42 10.89
CA GLN A 25 -39.45 -14.93 10.13
C GLN A 25 -39.37 -15.18 8.62
N ALA A 26 -38.19 -15.43 8.06
CA ALA A 26 -38.01 -15.66 6.61
C ALA A 26 -38.28 -17.10 6.17
N GLN A 27 -38.33 -18.09 7.06
CA GLN A 27 -38.55 -19.49 6.72
C GLN A 27 -40.02 -19.87 6.45
N ALA A 28 -41.00 -18.99 6.71
CA ALA A 28 -42.42 -19.28 6.56
C ALA A 28 -42.99 -18.92 5.17
N GLN A 29 -42.26 -18.30 4.26
CA GLN A 29 -42.79 -17.85 2.95
C GLN A 29 -42.14 -18.44 1.70
N ALA A 30 -41.20 -19.38 1.83
CA ALA A 30 -40.44 -19.92 0.69
C ALA A 30 -40.89 -21.31 0.18
N GLN A 31 -42.12 -21.69 0.37
CA GLN A 31 -42.65 -22.96 -0.18
C GLN A 31 -43.78 -22.75 -1.16
N THR A 32 -43.63 -22.06 -2.25
CA THR A 32 -44.45 -22.23 -3.46
C THR A 32 -43.77 -21.53 -4.63
N GLN A 33 -43.01 -22.21 -5.43
CA GLN A 33 -42.93 -22.13 -6.90
C GLN A 33 -41.82 -23.05 -7.42
N VAL A 34 -42.25 -24.14 -7.98
CA VAL A 34 -41.42 -25.10 -8.72
C VAL A 34 -41.84 -25.07 -10.21
N GLN A 35 -40.81 -25.09 -11.04
CA GLN A 35 -40.77 -25.50 -12.46
C GLN A 35 -41.30 -24.58 -13.54
N THR A 36 -40.37 -24.06 -14.35
CA THR A 36 -40.47 -24.16 -15.80
C THR A 36 -39.05 -24.28 -16.39
N GLN A 37 -38.70 -25.44 -16.93
CA GLN A 37 -37.48 -25.68 -17.71
C GLN A 37 -37.68 -25.06 -19.10
N ALA A 38 -36.73 -24.20 -19.51
CA ALA A 38 -36.55 -23.84 -20.90
C ALA A 38 -35.28 -24.54 -21.42
N GLN A 39 -35.44 -25.43 -22.40
CA GLN A 39 -34.37 -26.08 -23.15
C GLN A 39 -33.59 -25.05 -23.96
N ALA A 40 -32.27 -25.01 -23.79
CA ALA A 40 -31.37 -24.30 -24.66
C ALA A 40 -30.99 -25.17 -25.87
N PRO A 41 -30.80 -24.60 -27.07
CA PRO A 41 -30.38 -25.36 -28.25
C PRO A 41 -28.92 -25.80 -28.14
N ALA A 42 -28.63 -27.00 -28.64
CA ALA A 42 -27.31 -27.60 -28.72
C ALA A 42 -26.35 -26.70 -29.50
N GLN A 43 -25.28 -26.27 -28.85
CA GLN A 43 -24.19 -25.58 -29.47
C GLN A 43 -23.08 -26.55 -29.90
N ASP A 44 -22.64 -26.30 -31.12
CA ASP A 44 -21.55 -26.92 -31.88
C ASP A 44 -20.25 -27.05 -31.03
N ALA A 45 -19.65 -28.24 -31.02
CA ALA A 45 -18.43 -28.52 -30.33
C ALA A 45 -17.22 -27.92 -31.05
N GLY A 46 -17.13 -26.60 -31.05
CA GLY A 46 -15.94 -25.85 -31.40
C GLY A 46 -14.95 -25.83 -30.24
N ARG A 47 -13.66 -26.07 -30.54
CA ARG A 47 -12.52 -25.96 -29.60
C ARG A 47 -12.74 -24.83 -28.60
N PRO A 48 -12.47 -25.01 -27.29
CA PRO A 48 -12.49 -23.92 -26.36
C PRO A 48 -11.42 -22.89 -26.78
N VAL A 49 -11.84 -21.75 -27.28
CA VAL A 49 -11.00 -20.58 -27.41
C VAL A 49 -10.58 -20.25 -25.98
N ALA A 50 -9.29 -20.42 -25.67
CA ALA A 50 -8.74 -20.04 -24.38
C ALA A 50 -8.80 -18.50 -24.30
N VAL A 51 -9.94 -18.00 -23.82
CA VAL A 51 -10.10 -16.59 -23.48
C VAL A 51 -9.12 -16.31 -22.36
N LEU A 52 -8.17 -15.38 -22.57
CA LEU A 52 -7.37 -14.81 -21.48
C LEU A 52 -8.32 -14.44 -20.34
N PRO A 53 -8.00 -14.76 -19.08
CA PRO A 53 -8.77 -14.20 -17.99
C PRO A 53 -8.67 -12.66 -18.14
N GLU A 54 -9.79 -12.05 -18.46
CA GLU A 54 -9.97 -10.60 -18.53
C GLU A 54 -9.40 -10.01 -17.25
N VAL A 55 -8.40 -9.10 -17.35
CA VAL A 55 -7.80 -8.44 -16.19
C VAL A 55 -8.76 -7.34 -15.77
N THR A 56 -9.88 -7.75 -15.17
CA THR A 56 -10.85 -6.82 -14.61
C THR A 56 -10.24 -6.07 -13.45
N VAL A 57 -10.27 -4.75 -13.52
CA VAL A 57 -9.77 -3.84 -12.49
C VAL A 57 -10.89 -2.93 -12.02
N SER A 58 -10.89 -2.58 -10.75
CA SER A 58 -11.88 -1.72 -10.12
C SER A 58 -11.29 -0.40 -9.59
N ALA A 59 -9.99 -0.20 -9.75
CA ALA A 59 -9.32 1.03 -9.32
C ALA A 59 -9.74 2.31 -10.09
N THR A 60 -10.63 2.22 -11.07
CA THR A 60 -11.31 3.36 -11.69
C THR A 60 -12.75 3.55 -11.18
N ARG A 61 -13.10 2.92 -10.03
CA ARG A 61 -14.43 2.95 -9.40
C ARG A 61 -15.55 2.24 -10.17
N SER A 62 -15.23 1.61 -11.29
CA SER A 62 -16.08 0.70 -12.06
C SER A 62 -15.25 -0.53 -12.44
N GLU A 63 -15.86 -1.72 -12.45
CA GLU A 63 -15.18 -2.93 -12.94
C GLU A 63 -15.08 -2.84 -14.46
N ARG A 64 -13.85 -2.81 -14.97
CA ARG A 64 -13.52 -2.69 -16.41
C ARG A 64 -12.34 -3.58 -16.76
N ASP A 65 -12.26 -4.00 -18.01
CA ASP A 65 -11.01 -4.53 -18.55
C ASP A 65 -9.92 -3.45 -18.53
N SER A 66 -8.77 -3.79 -17.97
CA SER A 66 -7.61 -2.90 -17.92
C SER A 66 -7.19 -2.41 -19.31
N MET A 67 -7.44 -3.22 -20.36
CA MET A 67 -7.15 -2.89 -21.75
C MET A 67 -7.98 -1.70 -22.28
N ASP A 68 -9.16 -1.49 -21.71
CA ASP A 68 -10.11 -0.46 -22.14
C ASP A 68 -9.95 0.89 -21.44
N LEU A 69 -9.06 0.99 -20.46
CA LEU A 69 -8.86 2.18 -19.65
C LEU A 69 -7.69 3.04 -20.12
N PRO A 70 -7.84 4.38 -20.23
CA PRO A 70 -6.76 5.29 -20.61
C PRO A 70 -5.80 5.60 -19.45
N VAL A 71 -5.38 4.58 -18.70
CA VAL A 71 -4.57 4.72 -17.48
C VAL A 71 -3.53 3.61 -17.38
N SER A 72 -2.39 3.88 -16.71
CA SER A 72 -1.46 2.85 -16.26
C SER A 72 -2.03 2.14 -15.03
N ILE A 73 -2.47 0.91 -15.22
CA ILE A 73 -2.97 0.05 -14.15
C ILE A 73 -2.46 -1.37 -14.36
N ASP A 74 -1.97 -1.99 -13.28
CA ASP A 74 -1.50 -3.37 -13.26
C ASP A 74 -2.15 -4.13 -12.12
N SER A 75 -2.35 -5.43 -12.33
CA SER A 75 -2.91 -6.35 -11.34
C SER A 75 -1.92 -7.47 -11.05
N VAL A 76 -1.64 -7.69 -9.76
CA VAL A 76 -0.89 -8.82 -9.24
C VAL A 76 -1.88 -9.86 -8.74
N ASN A 77 -1.96 -10.99 -9.41
CA ASN A 77 -2.95 -12.03 -9.12
C ASN A 77 -2.56 -12.90 -7.91
N LEU A 78 -3.52 -13.71 -7.43
CA LEU A 78 -3.38 -14.63 -6.31
C LEU A 78 -2.11 -15.48 -6.37
N ARG A 79 -1.79 -16.04 -7.55
CA ARG A 79 -0.62 -16.91 -7.72
C ARG A 79 0.67 -16.14 -7.50
N ALA A 80 0.80 -14.96 -8.07
CA ALA A 80 1.96 -14.09 -7.91
C ALA A 80 2.13 -13.58 -6.46
N ILE A 81 1.04 -13.50 -5.68
CA ILE A 81 1.09 -13.16 -4.26
C ILE A 81 1.57 -14.35 -3.42
N ARG A 82 1.04 -15.55 -3.67
CA ARG A 82 1.18 -16.71 -2.76
C ARG A 82 2.33 -17.64 -3.11
N GLU A 83 2.56 -17.88 -4.40
CA GLU A 83 3.46 -18.96 -4.81
C GLU A 83 4.94 -18.67 -4.49
N GLY A 84 5.51 -19.50 -3.60
CA GLY A 84 6.90 -19.37 -3.16
C GLY A 84 7.17 -18.09 -2.33
N ASN A 85 6.16 -17.49 -1.74
CA ASN A 85 6.29 -16.28 -0.93
C ASN A 85 5.80 -16.53 0.50
N PRO A 86 6.43 -15.94 1.53
CA PRO A 86 6.00 -16.05 2.92
C PRO A 86 4.74 -15.22 3.24
N GLN A 87 4.34 -14.32 2.35
CA GLN A 87 3.14 -13.48 2.46
C GLN A 87 3.17 -12.58 3.73
N VAL A 88 4.30 -11.94 3.96
CA VAL A 88 4.53 -11.04 5.10
C VAL A 88 4.55 -9.56 4.67
N ASN A 89 5.21 -9.26 3.53
CA ASN A 89 5.43 -7.90 3.06
C ASN A 89 5.07 -7.73 1.58
N LEU A 90 4.55 -6.56 1.21
CA LEU A 90 4.25 -6.18 -0.18
C LEU A 90 5.46 -6.23 -1.12
N SER A 91 6.69 -6.12 -0.59
CA SER A 91 7.94 -6.25 -1.36
C SER A 91 8.10 -7.61 -2.06
N GLU A 92 7.39 -8.64 -1.60
CA GLU A 92 7.39 -9.97 -2.19
C GLU A 92 6.70 -10.00 -3.57
N SER A 93 5.71 -9.14 -3.77
CA SER A 93 4.80 -9.18 -4.93
C SER A 93 4.90 -7.94 -5.83
N LEU A 94 5.07 -6.74 -5.27
CA LEU A 94 4.96 -5.49 -6.03
C LEU A 94 6.15 -5.18 -6.96
N GLY A 95 7.26 -5.89 -6.85
CA GLY A 95 8.37 -5.76 -7.80
C GLY A 95 7.99 -6.07 -9.26
N ARG A 96 6.87 -6.77 -9.47
CA ARG A 96 6.28 -7.08 -10.79
C ARG A 96 5.56 -5.92 -11.45
N VAL A 97 5.38 -4.79 -10.75
CA VAL A 97 4.66 -3.62 -11.25
C VAL A 97 5.68 -2.55 -11.64
N PRO A 98 5.75 -2.14 -12.92
CA PRO A 98 6.66 -1.08 -13.31
C PRO A 98 6.28 0.25 -12.63
N GLY A 99 7.26 1.13 -12.43
CA GLY A 99 7.07 2.42 -11.75
C GLY A 99 7.01 2.32 -10.22
N ILE A 100 6.90 1.11 -9.66
CA ILE A 100 6.85 0.88 -8.21
C ILE A 100 8.22 0.38 -7.72
N ALA A 101 8.78 1.08 -6.73
CA ALA A 101 9.91 0.59 -5.95
C ALA A 101 9.45 0.26 -4.54
N VAL A 102 9.67 -0.98 -4.11
CA VAL A 102 9.41 -1.40 -2.73
C VAL A 102 10.72 -1.86 -2.13
N GLN A 103 11.23 -1.07 -1.20
CA GLN A 103 12.47 -1.35 -0.51
C GLN A 103 12.15 -2.14 0.76
N ASN A 104 12.54 -3.40 0.80
CA ASN A 104 12.45 -4.21 2.00
C ASN A 104 13.63 -3.87 2.92
N ARG A 105 13.34 -3.21 4.02
CA ARG A 105 14.34 -2.75 4.99
C ARG A 105 14.93 -3.89 5.81
N GLN A 106 14.31 -5.07 5.80
CA GLN A 106 14.62 -6.18 6.73
C GLN A 106 14.60 -5.73 8.20
N ASN A 107 13.80 -4.71 8.47
CA ASN A 107 13.59 -4.06 9.74
C ASN A 107 12.08 -3.85 9.90
N TYR A 108 11.46 -4.65 10.75
CA TYR A 108 10.00 -4.63 10.94
C TYR A 108 9.53 -3.51 11.89
N ALA A 109 10.46 -2.82 12.58
CA ALA A 109 10.14 -1.61 13.33
C ALA A 109 9.83 -0.43 12.40
N GLN A 110 10.34 -0.46 11.17
CA GLN A 110 10.10 0.56 10.17
C GLN A 110 9.08 0.10 9.13
N ASP A 111 8.23 1.01 8.66
CA ASP A 111 7.31 0.71 7.58
C ASP A 111 8.07 0.45 6.27
N LEU A 112 7.49 -0.38 5.37
CA LEU A 112 8.01 -0.57 4.03
C LEU A 112 8.08 0.79 3.31
N GLN A 113 9.23 1.06 2.71
CA GLN A 113 9.38 2.22 1.85
C GLN A 113 8.85 1.87 0.45
N ILE A 114 7.67 2.38 0.14
CA ILE A 114 7.02 2.21 -1.17
C ILE A 114 7.05 3.54 -1.90
N SER A 115 7.59 3.55 -3.10
CA SER A 115 7.52 4.71 -3.98
C SER A 115 6.95 4.36 -5.36
N SER A 116 6.21 5.29 -5.93
CA SER A 116 5.63 5.20 -7.27
C SER A 116 6.13 6.36 -8.10
N ARG A 117 6.86 6.07 -9.19
CA ARG A 117 7.48 7.11 -10.05
C ARG A 117 8.28 8.15 -9.26
N GLY A 118 8.86 7.72 -8.12
CA GLY A 118 9.63 8.56 -7.20
C GLY A 118 8.80 9.34 -6.16
N PHE A 119 7.46 9.33 -6.21
CA PHE A 119 6.64 9.80 -5.09
C PHE A 119 6.76 8.83 -3.91
N GLY A 120 6.90 9.37 -2.71
CA GLY A 120 7.04 8.58 -1.49
C GLY A 120 8.47 8.14 -1.16
N ALA A 121 9.45 8.30 -2.06
CA ALA A 121 10.84 7.84 -1.85
C ALA A 121 11.53 8.50 -0.65
N ARG A 122 11.12 9.70 -0.24
CA ARG A 122 11.66 10.45 0.91
C ARG A 122 11.04 10.05 2.25
N SER A 123 10.01 9.20 2.26
CA SER A 123 9.25 8.92 3.47
C SER A 123 10.12 8.23 4.51
N ALA A 124 10.31 8.87 5.64
CA ALA A 124 10.97 8.30 6.81
C ALA A 124 9.99 7.52 7.70
N PHE A 125 8.67 7.75 7.56
CA PHE A 125 7.64 7.21 8.43
C PHE A 125 6.34 6.95 7.63
N GLY A 126 5.95 5.67 7.51
CA GLY A 126 4.80 5.24 6.73
C GLY A 126 5.01 5.37 5.21
N VAL A 127 3.97 5.09 4.44
CA VAL A 127 3.92 5.26 2.98
C VAL A 127 3.35 6.63 2.66
N ARG A 128 4.02 7.39 1.79
CA ARG A 128 3.64 8.74 1.39
C ARG A 128 3.36 8.83 -0.12
N GLY A 129 2.45 9.72 -0.48
CA GLY A 129 2.11 9.99 -1.89
C GLY A 129 1.39 8.87 -2.61
N ILE A 130 1.10 7.76 -1.94
CA ILE A 130 0.39 6.59 -2.47
C ILE A 130 -0.78 6.28 -1.55
N ARG A 131 -1.99 6.19 -2.10
CA ARG A 131 -3.18 5.78 -1.36
C ARG A 131 -3.21 4.26 -1.22
N LEU A 132 -3.27 3.75 -0.01
CA LEU A 132 -3.43 2.34 0.31
C LEU A 132 -4.89 2.04 0.67
N ILE A 133 -5.47 1.00 0.07
CA ILE A 133 -6.88 0.62 0.25
C ILE A 133 -6.96 -0.91 0.41
N ALA A 134 -7.73 -1.39 1.37
CA ALA A 134 -8.04 -2.81 1.54
C ALA A 134 -9.56 -3.02 1.46
N ASP A 135 -10.04 -3.82 0.51
CA ASP A 135 -11.48 -4.12 0.30
C ASP A 135 -12.37 -2.86 0.25
N GLY A 136 -11.87 -1.78 -0.36
CA GLY A 136 -12.56 -0.49 -0.43
C GLY A 136 -12.42 0.40 0.81
N ILE A 137 -11.80 -0.08 1.88
CA ILE A 137 -11.55 0.68 3.12
C ILE A 137 -10.15 1.28 3.10
N PRO A 138 -9.96 2.59 3.38
CA PRO A 138 -8.65 3.19 3.45
C PRO A 138 -7.74 2.56 4.51
N ALA A 139 -6.50 2.21 4.12
CA ALA A 139 -5.37 1.91 4.99
C ALA A 139 -4.38 3.09 5.06
N THR A 140 -4.70 4.17 4.35
CA THR A 140 -4.04 5.48 4.45
C THR A 140 -4.86 6.35 5.36
N MET A 141 -4.24 6.93 6.38
CA MET A 141 -4.88 7.86 7.32
C MET A 141 -5.31 9.16 6.61
N PRO A 142 -6.24 9.93 7.18
CA PRO A 142 -6.75 11.16 6.54
C PRO A 142 -5.67 12.22 6.23
N ASP A 143 -4.55 12.21 6.97
CA ASP A 143 -3.39 13.08 6.70
C ASP A 143 -2.53 12.63 5.51
N GLY A 144 -2.83 11.48 4.89
CA GLY A 144 -2.08 10.92 3.76
C GLY A 144 -0.97 9.92 4.14
N GLN A 145 -0.81 9.56 5.42
CA GLN A 145 0.16 8.55 5.86
C GLN A 145 -0.41 7.14 5.67
N GLY A 146 0.21 6.33 4.81
CA GLY A 146 -0.19 4.95 4.56
C GLY A 146 0.45 3.93 5.52
N GLN A 147 -0.27 2.85 5.83
CA GLN A 147 0.13 1.79 6.77
C GLN A 147 0.15 0.42 6.06
N ALA A 148 1.23 0.12 5.34
CA ALA A 148 1.35 -1.10 4.54
C ALA A 148 1.38 -2.40 5.38
N ALA A 149 1.80 -2.33 6.64
CA ALA A 149 1.87 -3.49 7.53
C ALA A 149 0.50 -4.07 7.89
N SER A 150 -0.60 -3.29 7.76
CA SER A 150 -1.97 -3.76 8.00
C SER A 150 -2.53 -4.65 6.88
N PHE A 151 -1.88 -4.73 5.72
CA PHE A 151 -2.33 -5.59 4.63
C PHE A 151 -2.09 -7.07 4.95
N ASN A 152 -3.15 -7.87 4.91
CA ASN A 152 -3.07 -9.32 5.07
C ASN A 152 -2.91 -9.99 3.68
N LEU A 153 -1.69 -10.42 3.35
CA LEU A 153 -1.38 -11.05 2.07
C LEU A 153 -1.85 -12.52 2.00
N SER A 154 -2.03 -13.18 3.14
CA SER A 154 -2.49 -14.58 3.18
C SER A 154 -3.93 -14.72 2.69
N SER A 155 -4.77 -13.72 2.96
CA SER A 155 -6.16 -13.68 2.49
C SER A 155 -6.34 -12.98 1.14
N ALA A 156 -5.30 -12.36 0.58
CA ALA A 156 -5.40 -11.58 -0.64
C ALA A 156 -5.66 -12.44 -1.88
N GLN A 157 -6.56 -11.97 -2.75
CA GLN A 157 -6.83 -12.51 -4.07
C GLN A 157 -6.03 -11.79 -5.16
N ARG A 158 -5.95 -10.46 -5.08
CA ARG A 158 -5.22 -9.62 -6.03
C ARG A 158 -4.81 -8.30 -5.40
N ILE A 159 -3.82 -7.68 -6.02
CA ILE A 159 -3.41 -6.30 -5.72
C ILE A 159 -3.48 -5.52 -7.01
N GLU A 160 -4.21 -4.41 -7.03
CA GLU A 160 -4.27 -3.49 -8.14
C GLU A 160 -3.43 -2.25 -7.84
N VAL A 161 -2.68 -1.79 -8.84
CA VAL A 161 -1.82 -0.60 -8.73
C VAL A 161 -2.17 0.37 -9.85
N LEU A 162 -2.84 1.46 -9.50
CA LEU A 162 -3.16 2.57 -10.39
C LEU A 162 -2.09 3.65 -10.27
N ARG A 163 -1.54 4.09 -11.41
CA ARG A 163 -0.56 5.18 -11.50
C ARG A 163 -1.07 6.30 -12.42
N GLY A 164 -0.42 7.45 -12.33
CA GLY A 164 -0.78 8.61 -13.15
C GLY A 164 -1.93 9.46 -12.57
N PRO A 165 -2.49 10.40 -13.35
CA PRO A 165 -3.31 11.48 -12.83
C PRO A 165 -4.65 11.04 -12.23
N PHE A 166 -5.19 9.91 -12.65
CA PHE A 166 -6.46 9.40 -12.12
C PHE A 166 -6.36 8.91 -10.67
N SER A 167 -5.14 8.70 -10.13
CA SER A 167 -4.94 8.44 -8.70
C SER A 167 -5.41 9.60 -7.82
N SER A 168 -5.35 10.83 -8.32
CA SER A 168 -5.81 12.02 -7.61
C SER A 168 -7.33 12.02 -7.34
N LEU A 169 -8.11 11.22 -8.06
CA LEU A 169 -9.52 11.00 -7.77
C LEU A 169 -9.76 10.21 -6.46
N TYR A 170 -8.71 9.63 -5.90
CA TYR A 170 -8.72 8.97 -4.59
C TYR A 170 -8.27 9.86 -3.43
N GLY A 171 -7.99 11.14 -3.68
CA GLY A 171 -7.65 12.16 -2.69
C GLY A 171 -6.16 12.47 -2.62
N ASN A 172 -5.66 12.70 -1.43
CA ASN A 172 -4.31 13.15 -1.09
C ASN A 172 -3.22 12.12 -1.48
N ALA A 173 -3.03 11.88 -2.79
CA ALA A 173 -2.06 10.91 -3.33
C ALA A 173 -1.72 11.25 -4.79
N ALA A 174 -0.54 11.83 -5.03
CA ALA A 174 -0.08 12.15 -6.38
C ALA A 174 0.65 10.98 -7.07
N GLY A 175 1.19 10.03 -6.31
CA GLY A 175 2.01 8.93 -6.83
C GLY A 175 1.22 7.73 -7.33
N GLY A 176 0.02 7.48 -6.81
CA GLY A 176 -0.75 6.29 -7.19
C GLY A 176 -1.69 5.77 -6.11
N VAL A 177 -2.33 4.65 -6.44
CA VAL A 177 -3.18 3.88 -5.52
C VAL A 177 -2.73 2.43 -5.54
N VAL A 178 -2.56 1.83 -4.37
CA VAL A 178 -2.37 0.38 -4.20
C VAL A 178 -3.59 -0.16 -3.46
N GLN A 179 -4.33 -1.02 -4.13
CA GLN A 179 -5.55 -1.59 -3.59
C GLN A 179 -5.41 -3.11 -3.48
N ILE A 180 -5.64 -3.66 -2.29
CA ILE A 180 -5.66 -5.09 -2.04
C ILE A 180 -7.11 -5.57 -1.90
N PHE A 181 -7.39 -6.72 -2.47
CA PHE A 181 -8.70 -7.38 -2.38
C PHE A 181 -8.54 -8.72 -1.71
N THR A 182 -9.29 -8.94 -0.64
CA THR A 182 -9.42 -10.24 0.00
C THR A 182 -10.17 -11.20 -0.90
N ALA A 183 -9.78 -12.47 -0.94
CA ALA A 183 -10.45 -13.51 -1.70
C ALA A 183 -11.88 -13.73 -1.17
N ASP A 184 -12.78 -14.20 -2.04
CA ASP A 184 -14.03 -14.79 -1.60
C ASP A 184 -13.76 -16.20 -1.02
N GLY A 185 -14.56 -16.63 -0.06
CA GLY A 185 -14.58 -18.01 0.38
C GLY A 185 -14.99 -18.92 -0.77
N PRO A 186 -14.37 -20.10 -0.94
CA PRO A 186 -14.74 -21.05 -1.99
C PRO A 186 -16.18 -21.53 -1.86
N ALA A 187 -16.72 -22.11 -2.95
CA ALA A 187 -18.10 -22.63 -2.95
C ALA A 187 -18.30 -23.70 -1.86
N ASP A 188 -17.34 -24.60 -1.74
CA ASP A 188 -17.32 -25.63 -0.72
C ASP A 188 -16.50 -25.16 0.50
N PRO A 189 -16.98 -25.35 1.74
CA PRO A 189 -16.25 -24.98 2.94
C PRO A 189 -14.86 -25.62 2.98
N THR A 190 -13.84 -24.77 3.09
CA THR A 190 -12.43 -25.16 3.03
C THR A 190 -11.66 -24.60 4.22
N TYR A 191 -10.91 -25.47 4.87
CA TYR A 191 -9.94 -25.14 5.93
C TYR A 191 -8.53 -25.20 5.33
N SER A 192 -7.72 -24.21 5.62
CA SER A 192 -6.32 -24.16 5.17
C SER A 192 -5.40 -23.91 6.35
N THR A 193 -4.34 -24.68 6.43
CA THR A 193 -3.25 -24.45 7.40
C THR A 193 -1.95 -24.33 6.65
N SER A 194 -1.15 -23.32 7.00
CA SER A 194 0.14 -23.06 6.37
C SER A 194 1.25 -22.92 7.39
N ALA A 195 2.44 -23.41 7.02
CA ALA A 195 3.66 -23.22 7.79
C ALA A 195 4.81 -22.86 6.85
N VAL A 196 5.60 -21.85 7.22
CA VAL A 196 6.81 -21.42 6.51
C VAL A 196 7.93 -21.33 7.53
N ALA A 197 9.12 -21.81 7.15
CA ALA A 197 10.35 -21.66 7.92
C ALA A 197 11.48 -21.22 6.99
N GLY A 198 12.39 -20.39 7.47
CA GLY A 198 13.47 -19.84 6.65
C GLY A 198 14.66 -19.34 7.43
N SER A 199 15.63 -18.79 6.71
CA SER A 199 16.82 -18.16 7.26
C SER A 199 16.47 -17.09 8.29
N PHE A 200 17.40 -16.79 9.20
CA PHE A 200 17.29 -15.79 10.26
C PHE A 200 16.16 -16.06 11.26
N GLY A 201 15.95 -17.33 11.60
CA GLY A 201 14.89 -17.73 12.53
C GLY A 201 13.48 -17.43 12.04
N SER A 202 13.32 -17.09 10.75
CA SER A 202 12.01 -16.69 10.20
C SER A 202 11.05 -17.88 10.17
N ARG A 203 9.87 -17.68 10.75
CA ARG A 203 8.79 -18.68 10.75
C ARG A 203 7.42 -17.99 10.65
N LYS A 204 6.51 -18.60 9.91
CA LYS A 204 5.12 -18.14 9.83
C LYS A 204 4.19 -19.35 9.95
N LEU A 205 3.18 -19.20 10.77
CA LEU A 205 2.04 -20.12 10.86
C LEU A 205 0.77 -19.38 10.45
N GLY A 206 -0.08 -20.02 9.69
CA GLY A 206 -1.34 -19.45 9.23
C GLY A 206 -2.47 -20.46 9.28
N PHE A 207 -3.67 -19.96 9.55
CA PHE A 207 -4.91 -20.70 9.47
C PHE A 207 -5.93 -19.85 8.69
N GLN A 208 -6.65 -20.47 7.76
CA GLN A 208 -7.70 -19.83 6.99
C GLN A 208 -8.92 -20.73 6.93
N TYR A 209 -10.09 -20.13 7.04
CA TYR A 209 -11.38 -20.76 6.75
C TYR A 209 -12.12 -19.93 5.72
N GLY A 210 -12.70 -20.58 4.72
CA GLY A 210 -13.57 -19.93 3.74
C GLY A 210 -14.68 -20.83 3.29
N GLY A 211 -15.82 -20.25 2.92
CA GLY A 211 -16.95 -21.01 2.40
C GLY A 211 -18.15 -20.16 2.00
N GLN A 212 -19.00 -20.74 1.15
CA GLN A 212 -20.30 -20.19 0.80
C GLN A 212 -21.39 -20.88 1.62
N HIS A 213 -22.21 -20.12 2.31
CA HIS A 213 -23.32 -20.59 3.16
C HIS A 213 -24.62 -19.89 2.76
N GLY A 214 -25.32 -20.43 1.78
CA GLY A 214 -26.49 -19.77 1.21
C GLY A 214 -26.11 -18.40 0.62
N ALA A 215 -26.73 -17.33 1.11
CA ALA A 215 -26.44 -15.96 0.69
C ALA A 215 -25.16 -15.37 1.32
N LEU A 216 -24.56 -16.05 2.30
CA LEU A 216 -23.38 -15.56 3.02
C LEU A 216 -22.10 -16.23 2.51
N ASN A 217 -21.15 -15.43 2.03
CA ASN A 217 -19.77 -15.83 1.75
C ASN A 217 -18.87 -15.38 2.88
N VAL A 218 -17.99 -16.26 3.35
CA VAL A 218 -17.12 -16.03 4.50
C VAL A 218 -15.67 -16.33 4.10
N LEU A 219 -14.75 -15.46 4.46
CA LEU A 219 -13.31 -15.75 4.55
C LEU A 219 -12.75 -15.20 5.84
N MET A 220 -12.04 -16.03 6.59
CA MET A 220 -11.31 -15.66 7.82
C MET A 220 -9.88 -16.17 7.72
N ASP A 221 -8.92 -15.34 8.10
CA ASP A 221 -7.49 -15.66 8.11
C ASP A 221 -6.87 -15.19 9.42
N ALA A 222 -6.02 -16.01 9.99
CA ALA A 222 -5.21 -15.66 11.16
C ALA A 222 -3.79 -16.18 10.95
N SER A 223 -2.79 -15.35 11.23
CA SER A 223 -1.40 -15.75 11.08
C SER A 223 -0.47 -15.12 12.10
N ARG A 224 0.60 -15.83 12.44
CA ARG A 224 1.73 -15.35 13.23
C ARG A 224 3.01 -15.49 12.44
N PHE A 225 3.76 -14.41 12.36
CA PHE A 225 5.10 -14.34 11.81
C PHE A 225 6.09 -13.95 12.90
N GLU A 226 7.23 -14.61 12.94
CA GLU A 226 8.35 -14.32 13.85
C GLU A 226 9.67 -14.42 13.09
N THR A 227 10.66 -13.64 13.51
CA THR A 227 12.03 -13.69 12.96
C THR A 227 13.03 -13.16 13.97
N ASP A 228 14.26 -13.68 13.97
CA ASP A 228 15.38 -13.09 14.70
C ASP A 228 15.98 -11.91 13.94
N GLY A 229 15.64 -11.78 12.63
CA GLY A 229 16.10 -10.75 11.72
C GLY A 229 17.48 -11.00 11.12
N TYR A 230 17.77 -10.33 9.99
CA TYR A 230 19.06 -10.44 9.32
C TYR A 230 20.18 -9.73 10.07
N ARG A 231 19.90 -8.56 10.62
CA ARG A 231 20.83 -7.75 11.38
C ARG A 231 20.70 -8.05 12.88
N ASP A 232 21.77 -7.80 13.62
CA ASP A 232 21.71 -7.80 15.09
C ASP A 232 20.65 -6.79 15.54
N HIS A 233 19.93 -7.06 16.62
CA HIS A 233 18.86 -6.21 17.16
C HIS A 233 17.76 -5.88 16.12
N SER A 234 17.28 -6.89 15.38
CA SER A 234 16.21 -6.74 14.38
C SER A 234 15.12 -7.82 14.46
N ALA A 235 15.03 -8.49 15.60
CA ALA A 235 13.97 -9.48 15.86
C ALA A 235 12.59 -8.83 15.85
N ALA A 236 11.59 -9.58 15.37
CA ALA A 236 10.21 -9.11 15.33
C ALA A 236 9.20 -10.25 15.42
N ARG A 237 8.03 -9.90 15.96
CA ARG A 237 6.83 -10.74 15.92
C ARG A 237 5.66 -9.92 15.36
N ARG A 238 4.83 -10.57 14.54
CA ARG A 238 3.62 -9.96 13.96
C ARG A 238 2.48 -10.98 13.96
N ASP A 239 1.38 -10.64 14.60
CA ASP A 239 0.13 -11.37 14.58
C ASP A 239 -0.87 -10.60 13.72
N GLN A 240 -1.59 -11.28 12.82
CA GLN A 240 -2.58 -10.67 11.95
C GLN A 240 -3.86 -11.53 11.93
N VAL A 241 -4.99 -10.84 11.92
CA VAL A 241 -6.31 -11.44 11.66
C VAL A 241 -6.99 -10.62 10.57
N ASN A 242 -7.62 -11.29 9.62
CA ASN A 242 -8.49 -10.67 8.62
C ASN A 242 -9.75 -11.48 8.45
N ALA A 243 -10.90 -10.82 8.38
CA ALA A 243 -12.18 -11.46 8.11
C ALA A 243 -12.97 -10.64 7.09
N ARG A 244 -13.57 -11.31 6.11
CA ARG A 244 -14.47 -10.73 5.13
C ARG A 244 -15.74 -11.55 5.07
N LEU A 245 -16.87 -10.90 5.29
CA LEU A 245 -18.22 -11.44 5.23
C LEU A 245 -18.95 -10.70 4.12
N LYS A 246 -19.45 -11.41 3.12
CA LYS A 246 -20.16 -10.86 1.98
C LYS A 246 -21.55 -11.47 1.92
N TYR A 247 -22.56 -10.65 2.11
CA TYR A 247 -23.95 -11.09 2.17
C TYR A 247 -24.73 -10.56 0.97
N ASP A 248 -25.34 -11.47 0.22
CA ASP A 248 -26.24 -11.14 -0.89
C ASP A 248 -27.65 -10.88 -0.32
N LEU A 249 -28.10 -9.63 -0.42
CA LEU A 249 -29.41 -9.17 0.04
C LEU A 249 -30.48 -9.26 -1.06
N GLY A 250 -30.19 -9.96 -2.17
CA GLY A 250 -31.07 -10.03 -3.33
C GLY A 250 -31.31 -8.65 -3.94
N GLY A 251 -32.57 -8.26 -4.09
CA GLY A 251 -32.93 -6.95 -4.66
C GLY A 251 -32.40 -5.73 -3.89
N ALA A 252 -31.99 -5.88 -2.62
CA ALA A 252 -31.35 -4.84 -1.83
C ALA A 252 -29.81 -4.78 -2.04
N GLY A 253 -29.28 -5.62 -2.92
CA GLY A 253 -27.87 -5.60 -3.32
C GLY A 253 -26.96 -6.41 -2.44
N ARG A 254 -25.70 -5.95 -2.26
CA ARG A 254 -24.64 -6.70 -1.61
C ARG A 254 -24.02 -5.90 -0.46
N LEU A 255 -24.00 -6.51 0.71
CA LEU A 255 -23.33 -6.00 1.89
C LEU A 255 -22.01 -6.75 2.11
N THR A 256 -20.91 -6.03 2.27
CA THR A 256 -19.61 -6.60 2.65
C THR A 256 -19.15 -5.99 3.97
N LEU A 257 -18.82 -6.85 4.94
CA LEU A 257 -18.22 -6.47 6.21
C LEU A 257 -16.78 -6.96 6.21
N VAL A 258 -15.86 -6.11 6.65
CA VAL A 258 -14.44 -6.45 6.79
C VAL A 258 -13.98 -6.15 8.20
N PHE A 259 -13.12 -7.01 8.73
CA PHE A 259 -12.43 -6.81 10.00
C PHE A 259 -10.96 -7.13 9.79
N ASN A 260 -10.09 -6.27 10.30
CA ASN A 260 -8.64 -6.45 10.24
C ASN A 260 -8.03 -6.11 11.59
N ALA A 261 -7.12 -6.96 12.08
CA ALA A 261 -6.33 -6.71 13.26
C ALA A 261 -4.85 -7.04 13.00
N LEU A 262 -3.99 -6.18 13.53
CA LEU A 262 -2.53 -6.32 13.53
C LEU A 262 -2.03 -6.11 14.95
N ASP A 263 -1.26 -7.05 15.47
CA ASP A 263 -0.50 -6.88 16.71
C ASP A 263 0.97 -7.21 16.45
N GLN A 264 1.82 -6.21 16.64
CA GLN A 264 3.27 -6.30 16.56
C GLN A 264 3.82 -5.77 17.88
N PRO A 265 3.84 -6.63 18.93
CA PRO A 265 4.15 -6.19 20.30
C PRO A 265 5.59 -5.72 20.43
N GLU A 266 6.49 -6.28 19.61
CA GLU A 266 7.89 -5.88 19.58
C GLU A 266 8.46 -6.09 18.18
N ALA A 267 9.13 -5.05 17.68
CA ALA A 267 10.02 -5.11 16.54
C ALA A 267 11.25 -4.26 16.87
N GLN A 268 12.40 -4.89 16.96
CA GLN A 268 13.68 -4.26 17.24
C GLN A 268 14.16 -3.47 16.02
N ASP A 269 14.84 -2.35 16.26
CA ASP A 269 15.35 -1.44 15.22
C ASP A 269 16.88 -1.34 15.28
N PRO A 270 17.62 -1.94 14.36
CA PRO A 270 19.09 -1.88 14.34
C PRO A 270 19.62 -0.49 13.95
N LEU A 271 18.75 0.43 13.53
CA LEU A 271 19.03 1.72 12.91
C LEU A 271 19.85 1.62 11.60
N GLY A 272 19.98 2.72 10.87
CA GLY A 272 20.82 2.79 9.67
C GLY A 272 22.31 2.70 9.98
N LEU A 273 23.12 2.36 8.99
CA LEU A 273 24.59 2.29 9.05
C LEU A 273 25.23 3.37 8.18
N THR A 274 26.42 3.80 8.55
CA THR A 274 27.32 4.58 7.66
C THR A 274 28.00 3.64 6.65
N ALA A 275 28.58 4.17 5.57
CA ALA A 275 29.32 3.38 4.60
C ALA A 275 30.47 2.56 5.24
N ALA A 276 31.19 3.17 6.17
CA ALA A 276 32.27 2.50 6.90
C ALA A 276 31.77 1.35 7.78
N GLN A 277 30.63 1.54 8.46
CA GLN A 277 30.00 0.47 9.25
C GLN A 277 29.48 -0.68 8.38
N VAL A 278 28.92 -0.39 7.20
CA VAL A 278 28.51 -1.42 6.22
C VAL A 278 29.72 -2.25 5.76
N ALA A 279 30.83 -1.56 5.46
CA ALA A 279 32.06 -2.23 5.01
C ALA A 279 32.69 -3.11 6.12
N ALA A 280 32.60 -2.68 7.38
CA ALA A 280 33.12 -3.45 8.51
C ALA A 280 32.27 -4.67 8.85
N ASN A 281 30.96 -4.53 8.96
CA ASN A 281 30.02 -5.59 9.23
C ASN A 281 28.59 -5.15 8.84
N PRO A 282 28.02 -5.63 7.72
CA PRO A 282 26.68 -5.24 7.29
C PRO A 282 25.55 -5.76 8.21
N ARG A 283 25.84 -6.70 9.11
CA ARG A 283 24.87 -7.26 10.05
C ARG A 283 24.79 -6.52 11.38
N GLN A 284 25.77 -5.68 11.69
CA GLN A 284 25.80 -4.97 12.98
C GLN A 284 24.61 -4.04 13.19
N ALA A 285 24.19 -3.89 14.44
CA ALA A 285 23.41 -2.75 14.90
C ALA A 285 24.36 -1.67 15.45
N VAL A 286 23.94 -0.40 15.42
CA VAL A 286 24.72 0.67 16.03
C VAL A 286 24.61 0.61 17.56
N ALA A 287 25.65 1.09 18.28
CA ALA A 287 25.69 1.04 19.75
C ALA A 287 24.44 1.64 20.40
N ASN A 288 23.92 2.74 19.83
CA ASN A 288 22.70 3.38 20.33
C ASN A 288 21.46 2.48 20.26
N ALA A 289 21.44 1.52 19.35
CA ALA A 289 20.32 0.57 19.27
C ALA A 289 20.23 -0.29 20.54
N TYR A 290 21.36 -0.70 21.07
CA TYR A 290 21.42 -1.45 22.32
C TYR A 290 21.24 -0.56 23.56
N THR A 291 21.94 0.60 23.61
CA THR A 291 21.85 1.52 24.76
C THR A 291 20.42 1.99 25.00
N PHE A 292 19.71 2.36 23.96
CA PHE A 292 18.34 2.88 24.05
C PHE A 292 17.27 1.84 23.76
N ASN A 293 17.67 0.58 23.56
CA ASN A 293 16.79 -0.54 23.21
C ASN A 293 15.77 -0.13 22.15
N THR A 294 16.28 0.31 20.99
CA THR A 294 15.45 0.85 19.91
C THR A 294 14.50 -0.22 19.39
N ARG A 295 13.20 0.08 19.43
CA ARG A 295 12.13 -0.84 19.04
C ARG A 295 10.84 -0.09 18.78
N LYS A 296 9.90 -0.77 18.15
CA LYS A 296 8.54 -0.26 17.92
C LYS A 296 7.52 -1.34 18.24
N SER A 297 6.50 -0.96 19.00
CA SER A 297 5.28 -1.73 19.21
C SER A 297 4.16 -1.10 18.39
N THR A 298 3.30 -1.91 17.77
CA THR A 298 2.16 -1.44 16.99
C THR A 298 0.98 -2.38 17.19
N ALA A 299 -0.15 -1.84 17.61
CA ALA A 299 -1.43 -2.54 17.61
C ALA A 299 -2.43 -1.74 16.77
N GLN A 300 -3.24 -2.43 15.97
CA GLN A 300 -4.28 -1.81 15.15
C GLN A 300 -5.46 -2.75 15.03
N THR A 301 -6.67 -2.18 15.16
CA THR A 301 -7.91 -2.85 14.77
C THR A 301 -8.70 -1.96 13.83
N GLN A 302 -9.40 -2.56 12.88
CA GLN A 302 -10.26 -1.84 11.94
C GLN A 302 -11.45 -2.71 11.58
N ALA A 303 -12.64 -2.10 11.59
CA ALA A 303 -13.84 -2.67 11.03
C ALA A 303 -14.40 -1.76 9.95
N GLY A 304 -14.95 -2.33 8.91
CA GLY A 304 -15.51 -1.59 7.79
C GLY A 304 -16.68 -2.29 7.15
N MET A 305 -17.49 -1.51 6.48
CA MET A 305 -18.67 -1.95 5.75
C MET A 305 -18.71 -1.27 4.38
N THR A 306 -19.01 -2.03 3.35
CA THR A 306 -19.40 -1.49 2.04
C THR A 306 -20.75 -2.09 1.63
N TRP A 307 -21.62 -1.25 1.12
CA TRP A 307 -22.94 -1.67 0.64
C TRP A 307 -23.13 -1.17 -0.79
N GLU A 308 -23.34 -2.10 -1.69
CA GLU A 308 -23.68 -1.87 -3.09
C GLU A 308 -25.17 -2.13 -3.27
N MET A 309 -25.94 -1.08 -3.51
CA MET A 309 -27.39 -1.08 -3.56
C MET A 309 -27.87 -0.69 -4.96
N PRO A 310 -28.44 -1.58 -5.75
CA PRO A 310 -29.10 -1.23 -6.99
C PRO A 310 -30.40 -0.46 -6.70
N LEU A 311 -30.49 0.79 -7.16
CA LEU A 311 -31.68 1.63 -7.04
C LEU A 311 -32.61 1.46 -8.24
N SER A 312 -32.04 1.16 -9.40
CA SER A 312 -32.72 0.83 -10.66
C SER A 312 -31.79 -0.04 -11.51
N PRO A 313 -32.23 -0.55 -12.68
CA PRO A 313 -31.34 -1.25 -13.62
C PRO A 313 -30.15 -0.40 -14.12
N GLN A 314 -30.18 0.90 -13.92
CA GLN A 314 -29.16 1.84 -14.37
C GLN A 314 -28.45 2.56 -13.24
N ASP A 315 -29.03 2.61 -12.04
CA ASP A 315 -28.51 3.37 -10.91
C ASP A 315 -28.11 2.46 -9.77
N THR A 316 -26.89 2.65 -9.27
CA THR A 316 -26.36 1.94 -8.10
C THR A 316 -25.85 2.96 -7.09
N LEU A 317 -26.21 2.76 -5.83
CA LEU A 317 -25.67 3.51 -4.69
C LEU A 317 -24.63 2.63 -3.99
N HIS A 318 -23.45 3.19 -3.77
CA HIS A 318 -22.38 2.58 -2.99
C HIS A 318 -22.19 3.37 -1.71
N ALA A 319 -22.39 2.75 -0.58
CA ALA A 319 -22.13 3.32 0.74
C ALA A 319 -20.93 2.63 1.39
N ARG A 320 -20.11 3.39 2.09
CA ARG A 320 -18.97 2.90 2.87
C ARG A 320 -18.99 3.55 4.24
N ALA A 321 -18.70 2.76 5.28
CA ALA A 321 -18.41 3.25 6.62
C ALA A 321 -17.30 2.40 7.24
N TYR A 322 -16.42 3.02 8.02
CA TYR A 322 -15.36 2.30 8.72
C TYR A 322 -14.91 3.06 9.96
N PHE A 323 -14.33 2.33 10.89
CA PHE A 323 -13.66 2.87 12.07
C PHE A 323 -12.53 1.94 12.51
N GLY A 324 -11.59 2.48 13.23
CA GLY A 324 -10.47 1.72 13.76
C GLY A 324 -9.70 2.50 14.81
N ASP A 325 -8.83 1.79 15.48
CA ASP A 325 -7.83 2.34 16.38
C ASP A 325 -6.44 1.85 16.02
N ARG A 326 -5.44 2.65 16.34
CA ARG A 326 -4.03 2.31 16.17
C ARG A 326 -3.18 2.92 17.26
N GLN A 327 -2.42 2.07 17.93
CA GLN A 327 -1.46 2.44 18.96
C GLN A 327 -0.05 2.17 18.45
N VAL A 328 0.87 3.11 18.69
CA VAL A 328 2.29 2.98 18.32
C VAL A 328 3.13 3.52 19.46
N THR A 329 4.02 2.69 20.00
CA THR A 329 5.07 3.15 20.92
C THR A 329 6.43 2.85 20.29
N GLN A 330 7.27 3.88 20.11
CA GLN A 330 8.59 3.74 19.49
C GLN A 330 9.68 4.33 20.37
N HIS A 331 10.67 3.51 20.73
CA HIS A 331 11.90 3.92 21.41
C HIS A 331 12.95 4.25 20.36
N LEU A 332 13.43 5.48 20.35
CA LEU A 332 14.41 6.02 19.40
C LEU A 332 15.83 5.89 19.94
N GLY A 333 16.85 5.99 19.07
CA GLY A 333 18.26 5.78 19.40
C GLY A 333 18.93 6.96 20.12
N PHE A 334 18.20 7.67 21.01
CA PHE A 334 18.73 8.79 21.79
C PHE A 334 17.86 9.04 23.03
N GLU A 335 18.42 9.69 24.04
CA GLU A 335 17.74 9.96 25.30
C GLU A 335 16.57 10.95 25.15
N GLY A 336 16.79 12.08 24.49
CA GLY A 336 15.78 13.13 24.29
C GLY A 336 15.49 14.00 25.51
N ALA A 337 16.32 13.99 26.56
CA ALA A 337 16.21 14.91 27.68
C ALA A 337 16.65 16.32 27.28
N PHE A 338 17.69 16.43 26.44
CA PHE A 338 18.25 17.67 25.93
C PHE A 338 18.23 17.71 24.40
N PRO A 339 18.15 18.91 23.79
CA PRO A 339 17.93 20.22 24.43
C PRO A 339 16.59 20.26 25.17
N LEU A 340 16.35 21.26 26.02
CA LEU A 340 15.14 21.40 26.84
C LEU A 340 13.86 21.36 26.00
N LEU A 341 13.90 21.90 24.77
CA LEU A 341 12.82 21.85 23.77
C LEU A 341 12.79 20.54 22.98
N SER A 342 13.42 19.46 23.47
CA SER A 342 13.33 18.14 22.88
C SER A 342 11.93 17.54 23.10
N SER A 343 11.34 16.90 22.07
CA SER A 343 10.11 16.13 22.19
C SER A 343 10.31 14.70 22.72
N GLY A 344 11.49 14.40 23.28
CA GLY A 344 11.81 13.11 23.86
C GLY A 344 12.39 12.07 22.91
N GLY A 345 12.87 10.96 23.47
CA GLY A 345 13.41 9.80 22.77
C GLY A 345 12.42 8.62 22.68
N VAL A 346 11.22 8.75 23.24
CA VAL A 346 10.10 7.81 23.06
C VAL A 346 8.93 8.55 22.43
N VAL A 347 8.35 7.99 21.39
CA VAL A 347 7.11 8.46 20.74
C VAL A 347 5.99 7.50 21.10
N ASP A 348 4.87 8.05 21.54
CA ASP A 348 3.65 7.31 21.89
C ASP A 348 2.47 7.96 21.17
N LEU A 349 1.80 7.20 20.32
CA LEU A 349 0.67 7.63 19.51
C LEU A 349 -0.53 6.74 19.79
N ASP A 350 -1.65 7.35 20.14
CA ASP A 350 -2.95 6.69 20.29
C ASP A 350 -3.92 7.34 19.32
N ARG A 351 -4.38 6.58 18.30
CA ARG A 351 -5.15 7.08 17.16
C ARG A 351 -6.49 6.39 17.06
N GLY A 352 -7.58 7.17 17.12
CA GLY A 352 -8.88 6.75 16.67
C GLY A 352 -9.18 7.34 15.29
N TYR A 353 -9.65 6.54 14.35
CA TYR A 353 -9.93 7.01 12.99
C TYR A 353 -11.16 6.34 12.39
N GLY A 354 -11.78 7.00 11.42
CA GLY A 354 -12.93 6.46 10.72
C GLY A 354 -13.38 7.37 9.60
N GLY A 355 -14.38 6.90 8.86
CA GLY A 355 -14.93 7.67 7.77
C GLY A 355 -16.18 7.06 7.16
N VAL A 356 -16.85 7.88 6.36
CA VAL A 356 -18.03 7.51 5.58
C VAL A 356 -17.84 7.97 4.14
N GLY A 357 -18.42 7.24 3.21
CA GLY A 357 -18.43 7.60 1.80
C GLY A 357 -19.74 7.19 1.15
N LEU A 358 -20.20 8.01 0.23
CA LEU A 358 -21.39 7.75 -0.57
C LEU A 358 -21.08 8.04 -2.03
N ARG A 359 -21.38 7.11 -2.92
CA ARG A 359 -21.21 7.24 -4.37
C ARG A 359 -22.44 6.75 -5.09
N TRP A 360 -23.01 7.60 -5.90
CA TRP A 360 -24.04 7.23 -6.87
C TRP A 360 -23.37 6.99 -8.23
N SER A 361 -23.71 5.88 -8.86
CA SER A 361 -23.25 5.48 -10.18
C SER A 361 -24.45 5.30 -11.09
N ARG A 362 -24.40 5.88 -12.30
CA ARG A 362 -25.42 5.67 -13.33
C ARG A 362 -24.78 5.17 -14.61
N GLU A 363 -25.27 4.03 -15.08
CA GLU A 363 -24.92 3.46 -16.38
C GLU A 363 -26.05 3.72 -17.36
N THR A 364 -25.77 4.39 -18.49
CA THR A 364 -26.76 4.77 -19.49
C THR A 364 -26.13 4.83 -20.88
N LYS A 365 -26.84 5.38 -21.85
CA LYS A 365 -26.33 5.61 -23.21
C LYS A 365 -26.49 7.07 -23.59
N VAL A 366 -25.42 7.68 -24.12
CA VAL A 366 -25.41 8.99 -24.75
C VAL A 366 -25.08 8.80 -26.23
N ALA A 367 -25.92 9.31 -27.10
CA ALA A 367 -25.84 9.07 -28.55
C ALA A 367 -25.76 7.57 -28.93
N GLY A 368 -26.53 6.73 -28.21
CA GLY A 368 -26.55 5.27 -28.42
C GLY A 368 -25.31 4.51 -27.91
N ARG A 369 -24.38 5.17 -27.21
CA ARG A 369 -23.10 4.65 -26.74
C ARG A 369 -23.06 4.60 -25.23
N ALA A 370 -22.36 3.60 -24.65
CA ALA A 370 -22.19 3.43 -23.23
C ALA A 370 -21.62 4.70 -22.58
N PHE A 371 -22.27 5.12 -21.50
CA PHE A 371 -21.95 6.29 -20.71
C PHE A 371 -22.17 5.97 -19.24
N THR A 372 -21.13 6.16 -18.44
CA THR A 372 -21.18 5.96 -16.98
C THR A 372 -20.80 7.24 -16.28
N VAL A 373 -21.59 7.66 -15.28
CA VAL A 373 -21.25 8.77 -14.40
C VAL A 373 -21.23 8.29 -12.95
N ASN A 374 -20.20 8.71 -12.23
CA ASN A 374 -20.05 8.50 -10.80
C ASN A 374 -19.99 9.88 -10.12
N VAL A 375 -20.79 10.07 -9.08
CA VAL A 375 -20.74 11.26 -8.22
C VAL A 375 -20.66 10.80 -6.78
N GLY A 376 -19.75 11.37 -6.00
CA GLY A 376 -19.58 10.91 -4.64
C GLY A 376 -19.01 11.95 -3.69
N ILE A 377 -19.16 11.65 -2.42
CA ILE A 377 -18.61 12.38 -1.28
C ILE A 377 -17.95 11.39 -0.33
N ASP A 378 -16.77 11.73 0.15
CA ASP A 378 -16.04 10.99 1.20
C ASP A 378 -15.72 11.95 2.35
N HIS A 379 -15.87 11.49 3.59
CA HIS A 379 -15.42 12.21 4.77
C HIS A 379 -14.67 11.24 5.69
N ASP A 380 -13.40 11.52 5.93
CA ASP A 380 -12.52 10.73 6.78
C ASP A 380 -11.98 11.63 7.91
N ARG A 381 -11.88 11.10 9.14
CA ARG A 381 -11.35 11.80 10.30
C ARG A 381 -10.44 10.91 11.13
N MET A 382 -9.37 11.50 11.70
CA MET A 382 -8.50 10.89 12.69
C MET A 382 -8.32 11.84 13.86
N ALA A 383 -8.37 11.32 15.08
CA ALA A 383 -7.94 11.97 16.30
C ALA A 383 -6.74 11.19 16.86
N GLU A 384 -5.68 11.90 17.20
CA GLU A 384 -4.43 11.32 17.72
C GLU A 384 -4.08 12.00 19.04
N ARG A 385 -3.88 11.23 20.10
CA ARG A 385 -3.11 11.68 21.26
C ARG A 385 -1.65 11.35 21.02
N ARG A 386 -0.81 12.36 20.91
CA ARG A 386 0.62 12.23 20.72
C ARG A 386 1.38 12.63 21.96
N ARG A 387 2.17 11.70 22.51
CA ARG A 387 3.05 11.96 23.66
C ARG A 387 4.49 11.67 23.30
N GLY A 388 5.40 12.40 23.95
CA GLY A 388 6.83 12.18 23.85
C GLY A 388 7.45 12.06 25.24
N PHE A 389 8.39 11.14 25.41
CA PHE A 389 9.03 10.92 26.72
C PHE A 389 10.54 10.79 26.57
N VAL A 390 11.27 11.04 27.64
CA VAL A 390 12.70 10.70 27.73
C VAL A 390 12.89 9.19 27.57
N ASN A 391 13.88 8.75 26.82
CA ASN A 391 14.28 7.35 26.73
C ASN A 391 15.44 7.07 27.69
N ASN A 392 15.14 6.61 28.89
CA ASN A 392 16.12 6.25 29.91
C ASN A 392 16.68 4.85 29.65
N ASN A 393 17.63 4.73 28.69
CA ASN A 393 18.24 3.44 28.34
C ASN A 393 17.21 2.33 28.04
N GLY A 394 16.20 2.64 27.22
CA GLY A 394 15.15 1.71 26.84
C GLY A 394 13.91 1.73 27.74
N ILE A 395 13.88 2.54 28.79
CA ILE A 395 12.75 2.70 29.69
C ILE A 395 12.11 4.07 29.44
N THR A 396 10.79 4.12 29.32
CA THR A 396 10.02 5.37 29.18
C THR A 396 10.14 6.21 30.44
N GLY A 397 10.64 7.44 30.30
CA GLY A 397 10.93 8.38 31.38
C GLY A 397 9.96 9.56 31.44
N ALA A 398 10.49 10.76 31.74
CA ALA A 398 9.71 11.98 31.92
C ALA A 398 9.01 12.43 30.64
N LEU A 399 7.82 13.01 30.77
CA LEU A 399 7.04 13.60 29.66
C LEU A 399 7.77 14.80 29.05
N LYS A 400 7.78 14.90 27.74
CA LYS A 400 8.44 15.95 26.94
C LYS A 400 7.54 16.56 25.85
N ARG A 401 6.41 15.93 25.56
CA ARG A 401 5.41 16.36 24.58
C ARG A 401 4.07 15.75 24.93
N ASP A 402 2.98 16.50 24.77
CA ASP A 402 1.63 16.04 24.98
C ASP A 402 0.64 16.86 24.15
N GLU A 403 0.07 16.27 23.10
CA GLU A 403 -0.78 16.94 22.11
C GLU A 403 -2.00 16.11 21.76
N ASP A 404 -3.13 16.77 21.53
CA ASP A 404 -4.27 16.23 20.79
C ASP A 404 -4.26 16.79 19.37
N ASN A 405 -4.10 15.90 18.40
CA ASN A 405 -4.06 16.20 16.98
C ASN A 405 -5.31 15.67 16.29
N THR A 406 -5.98 16.50 15.51
CA THR A 406 -7.12 16.08 14.70
C THR A 406 -6.87 16.42 13.24
N VAL A 407 -7.14 15.48 12.33
CA VAL A 407 -7.19 15.75 10.90
C VAL A 407 -8.51 15.25 10.33
N SER A 408 -9.13 16.04 9.48
CA SER A 408 -10.28 15.64 8.69
C SER A 408 -10.02 15.88 7.21
N ASN A 409 -10.49 14.98 6.38
CA ASN A 409 -10.45 15.08 4.93
C ASN A 409 -11.89 14.98 4.39
N THR A 410 -12.33 15.98 3.64
CA THR A 410 -13.64 15.97 2.97
C THR A 410 -13.42 16.15 1.48
N ASP A 411 -13.96 15.22 0.71
CA ASP A 411 -13.79 15.12 -0.72
C ASP A 411 -15.13 15.03 -1.43
N VAL A 412 -15.33 15.86 -2.46
CA VAL A 412 -16.44 15.73 -3.41
C VAL A 412 -15.86 15.46 -4.79
N TYR A 413 -16.39 14.49 -5.50
CA TYR A 413 -15.86 14.13 -6.81
C TYR A 413 -16.93 13.71 -7.81
N THR A 414 -16.59 13.87 -9.09
CA THR A 414 -17.33 13.25 -10.20
C THR A 414 -16.36 12.63 -11.19
N GLN A 415 -16.79 11.54 -11.81
CA GLN A 415 -16.07 10.85 -12.87
C GLN A 415 -17.05 10.43 -13.96
N VAL A 416 -16.66 10.60 -15.21
CA VAL A 416 -17.46 10.26 -16.39
C VAL A 416 -16.64 9.37 -17.31
N GLU A 417 -17.22 8.27 -17.74
CA GLU A 417 -16.71 7.38 -18.78
C GLU A 417 -17.67 7.41 -19.97
N TRP A 418 -17.15 7.63 -21.16
CA TRP A 418 -17.97 7.66 -22.37
C TRP A 418 -17.30 6.93 -23.52
N GLN A 419 -17.97 5.93 -24.06
CA GLN A 419 -17.59 5.27 -25.29
C GLN A 419 -18.08 6.12 -26.49
N ALA A 420 -17.30 7.18 -26.85
CA ALA A 420 -17.71 8.18 -27.84
C ALA A 420 -17.87 7.60 -29.25
N SER A 421 -17.08 6.56 -29.61
CA SER A 421 -17.23 5.79 -30.84
C SER A 421 -16.88 4.30 -30.59
N ARG A 422 -16.91 3.43 -31.61
CA ARG A 422 -16.41 2.05 -31.46
C ARG A 422 -14.92 2.01 -31.08
N GLN A 423 -14.16 2.99 -31.52
CA GLN A 423 -12.72 3.07 -31.31
C GLN A 423 -12.33 4.00 -30.15
N LEU A 424 -13.09 5.07 -29.88
CA LEU A 424 -12.71 6.11 -28.93
C LEU A 424 -13.47 5.99 -27.61
N GLY A 425 -12.73 5.72 -26.54
CA GLY A 425 -13.19 5.84 -25.14
C GLY A 425 -12.62 7.09 -24.48
N LEU A 426 -13.42 7.78 -23.70
CA LEU A 426 -13.06 8.98 -22.95
C LEU A 426 -13.32 8.76 -21.47
N LEU A 427 -12.40 9.23 -20.63
CA LEU A 427 -12.50 9.23 -19.17
C LEU A 427 -12.16 10.63 -18.67
N ALA A 428 -13.03 11.21 -17.85
CA ALA A 428 -12.79 12.51 -17.22
C ALA A 428 -13.22 12.46 -15.76
N GLY A 429 -12.54 13.21 -14.90
CA GLY A 429 -12.94 13.32 -13.51
C GLY A 429 -12.42 14.61 -12.87
N VAL A 430 -13.05 15.01 -11.81
CA VAL A 430 -12.63 16.12 -10.97
C VAL A 430 -12.90 15.76 -9.52
N ARG A 431 -11.98 16.13 -8.64
CA ARG A 431 -12.13 16.02 -7.19
C ARG A 431 -11.81 17.35 -6.53
N HIS A 432 -12.63 17.75 -5.59
CA HIS A 432 -12.42 18.89 -4.70
C HIS A 432 -12.17 18.32 -3.30
N SER A 433 -11.02 18.64 -2.72
CA SER A 433 -10.57 18.11 -1.42
C SER A 433 -10.29 19.24 -0.46
N ARG A 434 -10.74 19.10 0.79
CA ARG A 434 -10.34 19.91 1.93
C ARG A 434 -9.76 19.02 3.01
N VAL A 435 -8.50 19.28 3.39
CA VAL A 435 -7.81 18.58 4.48
C VAL A 435 -7.51 19.60 5.57
N ALA A 436 -8.12 19.44 6.74
CA ALA A 436 -8.02 20.36 7.86
C ALA A 436 -7.26 19.67 9.00
N PHE A 437 -6.23 20.35 9.51
CA PHE A 437 -5.39 19.94 10.64
C PHE A 437 -5.63 20.87 11.80
N ASP A 438 -5.75 20.31 13.01
CA ASP A 438 -5.87 21.02 14.27
C ASP A 438 -4.99 20.32 15.31
N SER A 439 -4.21 21.06 16.08
CA SER A 439 -3.35 20.56 17.15
C SER A 439 -3.55 21.39 18.39
N ARG A 440 -3.73 20.74 19.52
CA ARG A 440 -3.79 21.34 20.84
C ARG A 440 -2.68 20.81 21.71
N ASP A 441 -1.78 21.71 22.13
CA ASP A 441 -0.64 21.41 23.00
C ASP A 441 -1.05 21.48 24.48
N TYR A 442 -0.66 20.48 25.25
CA TYR A 442 -0.84 20.42 26.71
C TYR A 442 0.47 20.41 27.48
N PHE A 443 1.61 20.32 26.78
CA PHE A 443 2.93 20.36 27.39
C PHE A 443 3.51 21.77 27.34
N VAL A 444 2.88 22.72 28.02
CA VAL A 444 3.35 24.10 28.14
C VAL A 444 4.13 24.22 29.45
N ALA A 445 5.47 24.24 29.37
CA ALA A 445 6.34 24.24 30.54
C ALA A 445 7.71 24.87 30.26
N GLY A 446 8.11 25.80 31.10
CA GLY A 446 9.43 26.46 31.03
C GLY A 446 9.63 27.28 29.76
N LEU A 447 10.51 26.84 28.87
CA LEU A 447 10.77 27.46 27.57
C LEU A 447 9.90 26.90 26.43
N ASN A 448 9.04 25.93 26.72
CA ASN A 448 8.11 25.37 25.76
C ASN A 448 6.80 26.14 25.80
N ASP A 449 6.61 27.01 24.83
CA ASP A 449 5.38 27.77 24.68
C ASP A 449 4.23 26.89 24.16
N ASP A 450 3.01 27.44 24.18
CA ASP A 450 1.84 26.79 23.57
C ASP A 450 2.02 26.72 22.04
N ASP A 451 2.15 25.50 21.52
CA ASP A 451 2.35 25.19 20.11
C ASP A 451 1.01 24.83 19.39
N SER A 452 -0.13 25.09 20.02
CA SER A 452 -1.46 24.87 19.43
C SER A 452 -1.66 25.65 18.15
N GLY A 453 -2.45 25.08 17.21
CA GLY A 453 -2.81 25.78 15.98
C GLY A 453 -3.51 24.89 14.97
N ALA A 454 -4.03 25.53 13.91
CA ALA A 454 -4.78 24.88 12.87
C ALA A 454 -4.35 25.36 11.47
N ILE A 455 -4.47 24.48 10.46
CA ILE A 455 -4.21 24.81 9.06
C ILE A 455 -5.09 23.98 8.13
N ASP A 456 -5.59 24.63 7.07
CA ASP A 456 -6.42 24.02 6.03
C ASP A 456 -5.71 24.00 4.68
N TYR A 457 -5.84 22.89 3.96
CA TYR A 457 -5.39 22.75 2.58
C TYR A 457 -6.58 22.39 1.68
N VAL A 458 -6.83 23.23 0.67
CA VAL A 458 -7.93 23.04 -0.28
C VAL A 458 -7.37 22.93 -1.70
N ARG A 459 -7.82 21.93 -2.46
CA ARG A 459 -7.40 21.72 -3.87
C ARG A 459 -8.50 21.10 -4.71
N THR A 460 -8.48 21.47 -6.00
CA THR A 460 -9.29 20.82 -7.04
C THR A 460 -8.34 20.17 -8.04
N THR A 461 -8.53 18.86 -8.25
CA THR A 461 -7.69 18.02 -9.11
C THR A 461 -8.50 17.44 -10.27
N PRO A 462 -8.44 18.05 -11.47
CA PRO A 462 -9.02 17.48 -12.68
C PRO A 462 -8.10 16.43 -13.29
N ALA A 463 -8.69 15.42 -13.94
CA ALA A 463 -8.00 14.44 -14.76
C ALA A 463 -8.87 14.11 -16.00
N VAL A 464 -8.21 13.95 -17.15
CA VAL A 464 -8.85 13.54 -18.39
C VAL A 464 -7.98 12.52 -19.12
N GLY A 465 -8.61 11.59 -19.83
CA GLY A 465 -7.91 10.58 -20.63
C GLY A 465 -8.74 10.16 -21.84
N ALA A 466 -8.04 9.68 -22.86
CA ALA A 466 -8.62 9.13 -24.05
C ALA A 466 -7.88 7.83 -24.43
N ILE A 467 -8.63 6.83 -24.87
CA ILE A 467 -8.10 5.58 -25.41
C ILE A 467 -8.65 5.38 -26.80
N TRP A 468 -7.74 5.04 -27.73
CA TRP A 468 -8.08 4.72 -29.11
C TRP A 468 -7.78 3.25 -29.37
N ARG A 469 -8.80 2.50 -29.76
CA ARG A 469 -8.71 1.08 -30.14
C ARG A 469 -8.42 0.99 -31.63
N PHE A 470 -7.16 0.72 -31.99
CA PHE A 470 -6.75 0.54 -33.38
C PHE A 470 -7.23 -0.79 -33.94
N THR A 471 -7.09 -1.84 -33.13
CA THR A 471 -7.54 -3.21 -33.44
C THR A 471 -8.11 -3.83 -32.16
N PRO A 472 -8.75 -5.01 -32.21
CA PRO A 472 -9.17 -5.73 -31.00
C PRO A 472 -8.02 -6.07 -30.03
N VAL A 473 -6.78 -6.06 -30.50
CA VAL A 473 -5.58 -6.45 -29.73
C VAL A 473 -4.61 -5.31 -29.46
N LEU A 474 -4.87 -4.08 -29.98
CA LEU A 474 -3.95 -2.95 -29.87
C LEU A 474 -4.69 -1.66 -29.58
N ASN A 475 -4.40 -1.07 -28.43
CA ASN A 475 -4.94 0.19 -27.98
C ASN A 475 -3.80 1.18 -27.70
N ALA A 476 -4.01 2.47 -27.99
CA ALA A 476 -3.16 3.54 -27.49
C ALA A 476 -3.99 4.50 -26.64
N TYR A 477 -3.37 5.09 -25.65
CA TYR A 477 -4.05 6.04 -24.77
C TYR A 477 -3.16 7.24 -24.46
N THR A 478 -3.81 8.30 -24.02
CA THR A 478 -3.17 9.46 -23.42
C THR A 478 -4.00 9.94 -22.23
N ASN A 479 -3.31 10.49 -21.23
CA ASN A 479 -3.99 11.13 -20.11
C ASN A 479 -3.23 12.37 -19.61
N PHE A 480 -3.97 13.24 -18.97
CA PHE A 480 -3.50 14.48 -18.37
C PHE A 480 -4.27 14.76 -17.08
N GLY A 481 -3.60 15.29 -16.05
CA GLY A 481 -4.29 15.73 -14.85
C GLY A 481 -3.36 16.33 -13.80
N ARG A 482 -3.98 16.79 -12.71
CA ARG A 482 -3.30 17.37 -11.56
C ARG A 482 -3.39 16.45 -10.37
N GLY A 483 -2.32 16.39 -9.59
CA GLY A 483 -2.27 15.74 -8.29
C GLY A 483 -1.83 16.74 -7.21
N PHE A 484 -2.10 16.40 -5.95
CA PHE A 484 -1.59 17.14 -4.83
C PHE A 484 -1.27 16.21 -3.65
N GLU A 485 -0.36 16.66 -2.79
CA GLU A 485 -0.01 16.02 -1.52
C GLU A 485 0.04 17.10 -0.45
N THR A 486 -0.73 16.95 0.63
CA THR A 486 -0.56 17.78 1.82
C THR A 486 0.60 17.26 2.66
N PRO A 487 1.20 18.06 3.54
CA PRO A 487 2.00 17.52 4.63
C PRO A 487 1.18 16.56 5.49
N THR A 488 1.83 15.61 6.18
CA THR A 488 1.25 14.80 7.25
C THR A 488 1.52 15.42 8.61
N PHE A 489 0.90 14.92 9.69
CA PHE A 489 1.28 15.33 11.04
C PHE A 489 2.75 15.07 11.34
N ALA A 490 3.33 13.97 10.83
CA ALA A 490 4.75 13.70 11.00
C ALA A 490 5.65 14.74 10.30
N GLU A 491 5.23 15.25 9.13
CA GLU A 491 5.96 16.28 8.38
C GLU A 491 5.74 17.68 8.96
N LEU A 492 4.56 17.95 9.54
CA LEU A 492 4.27 19.22 10.24
C LEU A 492 4.88 19.30 11.65
N ALA A 493 5.26 18.18 12.25
CA ALA A 493 5.51 18.02 13.67
C ALA A 493 6.62 18.90 14.28
N TYR A 494 7.49 19.46 13.45
CA TYR A 494 8.62 20.28 13.87
C TYR A 494 8.74 21.52 13.03
N ARG A 495 9.06 22.65 13.68
CA ARG A 495 9.34 23.95 13.06
C ARG A 495 10.67 24.50 13.53
N ARG A 496 11.17 25.52 12.86
CA ARG A 496 12.35 26.27 13.33
C ARG A 496 11.92 27.62 13.87
N ASN A 497 12.46 27.97 15.03
CA ASN A 497 12.29 29.31 15.58
C ASN A 497 13.15 30.34 14.81
N ALA A 498 13.08 31.63 15.21
CA ALA A 498 13.78 32.71 14.56
C ALA A 498 15.33 32.55 14.58
N THR A 499 15.87 31.79 15.52
CA THR A 499 17.31 31.48 15.62
C THR A 499 17.71 30.24 14.81
N GLY A 500 16.75 29.58 14.12
CA GLY A 500 16.99 28.36 13.34
C GLY A 500 17.03 27.07 14.17
N THR A 501 16.71 27.15 15.48
CA THR A 501 16.65 25.97 16.36
C THR A 501 15.39 25.16 16.04
N LEU A 502 15.54 23.84 15.95
CA LEU A 502 14.42 22.90 15.76
C LEU A 502 13.64 22.78 17.06
N ILE A 503 12.35 23.07 17.01
CA ILE A 503 11.42 23.01 18.14
C ILE A 503 10.16 22.21 17.78
N PRO A 504 9.42 21.68 18.76
CA PRO A 504 8.09 21.11 18.54
C PRO A 504 7.12 22.12 17.92
N GLY A 505 5.95 21.68 17.54
CA GLY A 505 4.87 22.49 17.01
C GLY A 505 4.71 22.41 15.50
N LEU A 506 3.51 22.73 15.02
CA LEU A 506 3.17 22.62 13.61
C LEU A 506 3.94 23.61 12.74
N ASN A 507 4.55 23.12 11.68
CA ASN A 507 5.20 23.92 10.65
C ASN A 507 4.18 24.47 9.66
N PHE A 508 3.52 25.57 10.00
CA PHE A 508 2.54 26.26 9.16
C PHE A 508 3.12 26.84 7.85
N ALA A 509 4.44 26.90 7.70
CA ALA A 509 5.07 27.36 6.47
C ALA A 509 5.08 26.29 5.35
N LEU A 510 4.81 25.03 5.67
CA LEU A 510 4.74 23.98 4.67
C LEU A 510 3.50 24.13 3.80
N LYS A 511 3.74 24.12 2.48
CA LYS A 511 2.71 24.14 1.45
C LYS A 511 2.47 22.74 0.90
N PRO A 512 1.26 22.43 0.42
CA PRO A 512 1.02 21.17 -0.29
C PRO A 512 1.77 21.16 -1.62
N SER A 513 2.36 20.01 -1.97
CA SER A 513 2.96 19.78 -3.28
C SER A 513 1.86 19.73 -4.35
N ASN A 514 2.11 20.31 -5.52
CA ASN A 514 1.18 20.32 -6.64
C ASN A 514 1.86 19.75 -7.88
N SER A 515 1.31 18.68 -8.46
CA SER A 515 1.89 18.01 -9.61
C SER A 515 1.00 18.11 -10.86
N MET A 516 1.64 18.14 -12.02
CA MET A 516 1.01 18.07 -13.33
C MET A 516 1.53 16.83 -14.05
N HIS A 517 0.64 15.90 -14.36
CA HIS A 517 0.93 14.63 -14.98
C HIS A 517 0.52 14.64 -16.45
N ARG A 518 1.37 14.05 -17.30
CA ARG A 518 1.11 13.79 -18.72
C ARG A 518 1.62 12.40 -19.03
N GLU A 519 0.81 11.61 -19.69
CA GLU A 519 1.15 10.23 -20.03
C GLU A 519 0.59 9.88 -21.41
N ILE A 520 1.36 9.07 -22.14
CA ILE A 520 0.93 8.38 -23.35
C ILE A 520 1.37 6.92 -23.23
N GLY A 521 0.52 6.00 -23.65
CA GLY A 521 0.85 4.58 -23.58
C GLY A 521 0.19 3.74 -24.65
N ILE A 522 0.66 2.50 -24.71
CA ILE A 522 0.19 1.46 -25.62
C ILE A 522 -0.13 0.23 -24.76
N LYS A 523 -1.25 -0.41 -25.06
CA LYS A 523 -1.67 -1.70 -24.50
C LYS A 523 -1.92 -2.67 -25.63
N ALA A 524 -1.31 -3.84 -25.57
CA ALA A 524 -1.48 -4.85 -26.61
C ALA A 524 -1.60 -6.25 -26.03
N LEU A 525 -2.43 -7.09 -26.66
CA LEU A 525 -2.44 -8.52 -26.45
C LEU A 525 -1.34 -9.17 -27.28
N THR A 526 -0.54 -10.06 -26.67
CA THR A 526 0.55 -10.79 -27.32
C THR A 526 0.18 -12.25 -27.44
N GLY A 527 -0.39 -12.62 -28.60
CA GLY A 527 -1.00 -13.94 -28.81
C GLY A 527 -2.21 -14.16 -27.89
N ASP A 528 -2.60 -15.41 -27.76
CA ASP A 528 -3.82 -15.79 -27.01
C ASP A 528 -3.71 -15.69 -25.48
N LEU A 529 -2.48 -15.60 -24.94
CA LEU A 529 -2.22 -15.75 -23.51
C LEU A 529 -1.21 -14.73 -22.96
N GLY A 530 -1.09 -13.56 -23.58
CA GLY A 530 -0.16 -12.54 -23.11
C GLY A 530 -0.63 -11.11 -23.33
N HIS A 531 -0.03 -10.18 -22.58
CA HIS A 531 -0.26 -8.76 -22.77
C HIS A 531 1.02 -7.95 -22.49
N VAL A 532 1.12 -6.80 -23.14
CA VAL A 532 2.16 -5.81 -22.92
C VAL A 532 1.55 -4.44 -22.73
N ASN A 533 2.04 -3.71 -21.73
CA ASN A 533 1.73 -2.31 -21.48
C ASN A 533 3.02 -1.50 -21.52
N VAL A 534 3.01 -0.41 -22.27
CA VAL A 534 4.13 0.54 -22.35
C VAL A 534 3.59 1.93 -22.07
N ALA A 535 4.23 2.67 -21.17
CA ALA A 535 3.85 4.04 -20.83
C ALA A 535 5.07 4.96 -20.85
N LEU A 536 4.92 6.13 -21.47
CA LEU A 536 5.83 7.26 -21.37
C LEU A 536 5.13 8.35 -20.56
N PHE A 537 5.81 8.90 -19.57
CA PHE A 537 5.23 9.93 -18.74
C PHE A 537 6.18 11.08 -18.43
N ARG A 538 5.57 12.22 -18.13
CA ARG A 538 6.24 13.39 -17.56
C ARG A 538 5.39 13.97 -16.45
N ILE A 539 6.04 14.27 -15.32
CA ILE A 539 5.42 14.87 -14.14
C ILE A 539 6.27 16.07 -13.73
N ASP A 540 5.66 17.23 -13.65
CA ASP A 540 6.26 18.46 -13.14
C ASP A 540 5.59 18.79 -11.80
N THR A 541 6.35 18.91 -10.70
CA THR A 541 5.83 19.20 -9.35
C THR A 541 6.38 20.55 -8.85
N LYS A 542 5.50 21.35 -8.26
CA LYS A 542 5.84 22.58 -7.53
C LYS A 542 5.66 22.36 -6.05
N ASP A 543 6.46 23.08 -5.26
CA ASP A 543 6.43 23.01 -3.79
C ASP A 543 6.63 21.57 -3.28
N GLU A 544 7.51 20.77 -3.91
CA GLU A 544 7.81 19.41 -3.47
C GLU A 544 8.24 19.43 -2.00
N ILE A 545 7.59 18.63 -1.15
CA ILE A 545 7.98 18.51 0.25
C ILE A 545 9.24 17.64 0.32
N VAL A 546 10.32 18.14 0.88
CA VAL A 546 11.61 17.45 1.03
C VAL A 546 12.11 17.51 2.47
N VAL A 547 12.96 16.58 2.84
CA VAL A 547 13.64 16.61 4.14
C VAL A 547 14.59 17.80 4.17
N ASN A 548 14.45 18.68 5.16
CA ASN A 548 15.37 19.77 5.39
C ASN A 548 16.55 19.32 6.26
N SER A 549 16.25 18.64 7.36
CA SER A 549 17.27 17.98 8.20
C SER A 549 16.67 16.78 8.93
N SER A 550 17.50 15.78 9.20
CA SER A 550 17.11 14.62 9.98
C SER A 550 18.23 14.29 10.97
N ALA A 551 18.02 14.59 12.24
CA ALA A 551 19.00 14.36 13.30
C ALA A 551 18.31 13.93 14.59
N SER A 552 18.93 13.01 15.33
CA SER A 552 18.43 12.55 16.63
C SER A 552 16.96 12.11 16.57
N GLY A 553 16.62 11.30 15.55
CA GLY A 553 15.26 10.78 15.34
C GLY A 553 14.18 11.81 15.01
N ARG A 554 14.57 13.04 14.68
CA ARG A 554 13.67 14.13 14.29
C ARG A 554 13.98 14.58 12.88
N THR A 555 12.94 14.71 12.09
CA THR A 555 13.02 15.19 10.72
C THR A 555 12.18 16.44 10.58
N ASP A 556 12.76 17.54 10.12
CA ASP A 556 12.02 18.71 9.69
C ASP A 556 11.98 18.79 8.16
N TYR A 557 10.93 19.36 7.65
CA TYR A 557 10.62 19.40 6.23
C TYR A 557 10.51 20.82 5.72
N ARG A 558 10.73 20.98 4.42
CA ARG A 558 10.52 22.22 3.68
C ARG A 558 10.01 21.94 2.28
N ASN A 559 9.54 22.97 1.60
CA ASN A 559 9.23 22.87 0.18
C ASN A 559 10.48 23.16 -0.66
N ALA A 560 10.82 22.26 -1.59
CA ALA A 560 11.73 22.55 -2.70
C ALA A 560 10.99 23.35 -3.78
N SER A 561 11.72 24.15 -4.55
CA SER A 561 11.13 25.04 -5.57
C SER A 561 10.39 24.28 -6.66
N GLY A 562 10.92 23.12 -7.09
CA GLY A 562 10.26 22.26 -8.08
C GLY A 562 11.06 21.04 -8.43
N THR A 563 10.34 20.02 -8.91
CA THR A 563 10.93 18.74 -9.38
C THR A 563 10.33 18.33 -10.72
N GLN A 564 11.06 17.53 -11.46
CA GLN A 564 10.61 16.92 -12.71
C GLN A 564 10.91 15.43 -12.71
N ARG A 565 9.94 14.65 -13.17
CA ARG A 565 10.05 13.20 -13.38
C ARG A 565 9.67 12.87 -14.82
N LYS A 566 10.52 12.12 -15.50
CA LYS A 566 10.28 11.58 -16.84
C LYS A 566 10.62 10.11 -16.82
N GLY A 567 9.81 9.27 -17.47
CA GLY A 567 10.09 7.85 -17.45
C GLY A 567 9.42 7.06 -18.55
N LEU A 568 9.96 5.86 -18.70
CA LEU A 568 9.41 4.77 -19.52
C LEU A 568 9.10 3.61 -18.58
N GLU A 569 7.91 3.06 -18.70
CA GLU A 569 7.46 1.86 -18.00
C GLU A 569 7.06 0.80 -19.02
N ILE A 570 7.48 -0.45 -18.79
CA ILE A 570 7.11 -1.60 -19.59
C ILE A 570 6.67 -2.71 -18.64
N ALA A 571 5.46 -3.23 -18.82
CA ALA A 571 4.99 -4.48 -18.23
C ALA A 571 4.68 -5.47 -19.34
N TRP A 572 5.17 -6.70 -19.20
CA TRP A 572 4.87 -7.78 -20.12
C TRP A 572 4.64 -9.07 -19.35
N GLN A 573 3.57 -9.77 -19.69
CA GLN A 573 3.26 -11.08 -19.16
C GLN A 573 2.84 -11.99 -20.32
N GLN A 574 3.35 -13.23 -20.32
CA GLN A 574 3.07 -14.20 -21.37
C GLN A 574 3.01 -15.61 -20.80
N ARG A 575 2.02 -16.39 -21.23
CA ARG A 575 1.98 -17.83 -21.05
C ARG A 575 2.29 -18.51 -22.36
N TYR A 576 2.96 -19.65 -22.28
CA TYR A 576 3.36 -20.45 -23.43
C TYR A 576 2.74 -21.85 -23.34
N SER A 577 2.45 -22.48 -24.47
CA SER A 577 1.82 -23.80 -24.55
C SER A 577 2.62 -24.92 -23.86
N ALA A 578 3.95 -24.78 -23.73
CA ALA A 578 4.84 -25.76 -23.08
C ALA A 578 4.83 -25.65 -21.54
N GLY A 579 3.91 -24.89 -20.93
CA GLY A 579 3.83 -24.70 -19.48
C GLY A 579 4.78 -23.62 -18.92
N PHE A 580 5.41 -22.84 -19.78
CA PHE A 580 6.20 -21.68 -19.35
C PHE A 580 5.31 -20.46 -19.15
N GLU A 581 5.64 -19.67 -18.14
CA GLU A 581 5.05 -18.35 -17.90
C GLU A 581 6.19 -17.35 -17.69
N SER A 582 6.13 -16.20 -18.34
CA SER A 582 7.10 -15.11 -18.13
C SER A 582 6.40 -13.84 -17.65
N ALA A 583 7.09 -13.07 -16.83
CA ALA A 583 6.70 -11.73 -16.41
C ALA A 583 7.91 -10.81 -16.44
N LEU A 584 7.71 -9.58 -16.91
CA LEU A 584 8.73 -8.54 -16.94
C LEU A 584 8.10 -7.21 -16.52
N ALA A 585 8.79 -6.49 -15.66
CA ALA A 585 8.52 -5.09 -15.34
C ALA A 585 9.82 -4.30 -15.44
N TRP A 586 9.82 -3.26 -16.25
CA TRP A 586 10.99 -2.42 -16.44
C TRP A 586 10.61 -0.94 -16.34
N THR A 587 11.39 -0.20 -15.57
CA THR A 587 11.20 1.22 -15.36
C THR A 587 12.52 1.96 -15.58
N LEU A 588 12.49 2.95 -16.47
CA LEU A 588 13.53 3.96 -16.60
C LEU A 588 12.96 5.28 -16.07
N LEU A 589 13.63 5.91 -15.11
CA LEU A 589 13.13 7.09 -14.43
C LEU A 589 14.23 8.15 -14.27
N ASP A 590 14.04 9.32 -14.86
CA ASP A 590 14.82 10.51 -14.62
C ASP A 590 14.04 11.46 -13.72
N ALA A 591 14.38 11.49 -12.43
CA ALA A 591 13.72 12.29 -11.40
C ALA A 591 14.74 13.28 -10.80
N LYS A 592 14.48 14.59 -10.94
CA LYS A 592 15.44 15.65 -10.65
C LYS A 592 14.77 16.88 -10.04
N PHE A 593 15.53 17.63 -9.28
CA PHE A 593 15.20 19.02 -8.93
C PHE A 593 15.30 19.89 -10.21
N SER A 594 14.24 20.65 -10.50
CA SER A 594 14.17 21.50 -11.68
C SER A 594 14.67 22.93 -11.45
N GLN A 595 14.82 23.33 -10.18
CA GLN A 595 15.30 24.64 -9.76
C GLN A 595 16.21 24.48 -8.54
N PRO A 596 17.21 25.38 -8.34
CA PRO A 596 18.04 25.33 -7.16
C PRO A 596 17.28 25.79 -5.92
N PHE A 597 17.67 25.28 -4.75
CA PHE A 597 17.18 25.70 -3.43
C PHE A 597 18.24 25.41 -2.37
N THR A 598 18.04 25.87 -1.15
CA THR A 598 18.92 25.55 -0.02
C THR A 598 18.27 24.50 0.87
N SER A 599 19.04 23.56 1.41
CA SER A 599 18.59 22.52 2.34
C SER A 599 19.68 22.17 3.34
N GLY A 600 19.30 21.59 4.46
CA GLY A 600 20.24 21.16 5.50
C GLY A 600 20.52 22.19 6.58
N VAL A 601 21.29 21.75 7.60
CA VAL A 601 21.77 22.58 8.71
C VAL A 601 23.24 22.23 8.96
N PRO A 602 24.21 23.14 8.66
CA PRO A 602 24.02 24.45 8.02
C PRO A 602 23.43 24.37 6.60
N PRO A 603 22.76 25.43 6.12
CA PRO A 603 22.16 25.46 4.77
C PRO A 603 23.19 25.26 3.67
N THR A 604 22.95 24.34 2.78
CA THR A 604 23.76 24.06 1.58
C THR A 604 22.90 24.18 0.32
N THR A 605 23.53 24.63 -0.79
CA THR A 605 22.83 24.76 -2.07
C THR A 605 22.60 23.37 -2.70
N VAL A 606 21.36 23.10 -3.06
CA VAL A 606 20.98 22.00 -3.92
C VAL A 606 20.83 22.53 -5.34
N ASN A 607 21.60 22.01 -6.28
CA ASN A 607 21.61 22.49 -7.67
C ASN A 607 20.44 21.93 -8.46
N SER A 608 19.94 22.72 -9.43
CA SER A 608 19.09 22.19 -10.50
C SER A 608 19.80 21.06 -11.23
N GLY A 609 19.08 20.00 -11.54
CA GLY A 609 19.63 18.79 -12.16
C GLY A 609 20.07 17.71 -11.18
N ASN A 610 20.24 18.00 -9.88
CA ASN A 610 20.47 16.96 -8.89
C ASN A 610 19.31 15.98 -8.85
N ARG A 611 19.62 14.68 -8.76
CA ARG A 611 18.62 13.62 -8.67
C ARG A 611 17.90 13.63 -7.35
N LEU A 612 16.60 13.28 -7.37
CA LEU A 612 15.83 13.08 -6.15
C LEU A 612 16.42 11.90 -5.36
N PRO A 613 16.73 12.07 -4.08
CA PRO A 613 17.26 10.99 -3.26
C PRO A 613 16.20 9.91 -3.00
N GLY A 614 16.64 8.67 -2.75
CA GLY A 614 15.77 7.52 -2.55
C GLY A 614 15.17 6.96 -3.86
N VAL A 615 15.42 7.56 -5.03
CA VAL A 615 14.86 7.20 -6.32
C VAL A 615 15.89 6.48 -7.19
N ALA A 616 15.60 5.22 -7.53
CA ALA A 616 16.41 4.47 -8.49
C ALA A 616 16.08 4.89 -9.95
N PRO A 617 17.09 5.17 -10.79
CA PRO A 617 16.88 5.56 -12.19
C PRO A 617 16.48 4.38 -13.09
N ASN A 618 16.71 3.16 -12.66
CA ASN A 618 16.45 1.94 -13.38
C ASN A 618 16.01 0.85 -12.40
N LEU A 619 14.85 0.28 -12.67
CA LEU A 619 14.30 -0.86 -11.94
C LEU A 619 13.90 -1.92 -12.94
N PHE A 620 14.38 -3.13 -12.73
CA PHE A 620 14.02 -4.26 -13.58
C PHE A 620 13.63 -5.46 -12.71
N TYR A 621 12.55 -6.08 -13.09
CA TYR A 621 12.06 -7.37 -12.61
C TYR A 621 11.84 -8.27 -13.80
N GLY A 622 12.38 -9.48 -13.77
CA GLY A 622 12.13 -10.51 -14.76
C GLY A 622 11.91 -11.85 -14.08
N GLU A 623 10.96 -12.62 -14.57
CA GLU A 623 10.64 -13.94 -14.04
C GLU A 623 10.29 -14.88 -15.17
N LEU A 624 10.77 -16.13 -15.03
CA LEU A 624 10.39 -17.26 -15.85
C LEU A 624 10.01 -18.43 -14.95
N VAL A 625 8.82 -18.97 -15.14
CA VAL A 625 8.31 -20.13 -14.39
C VAL A 625 7.95 -21.23 -15.37
N TRP A 626 8.35 -22.45 -15.08
CA TRP A 626 7.91 -23.65 -15.76
C TRP A 626 6.98 -24.45 -14.84
N ARG A 627 5.89 -25.00 -15.41
CA ARG A 627 4.89 -25.80 -14.73
C ARG A 627 4.66 -27.10 -15.46
N HIS A 628 4.82 -28.20 -14.76
CA HIS A 628 4.47 -29.52 -15.27
C HIS A 628 3.08 -29.93 -14.74
N ALA A 629 2.07 -29.76 -15.56
CA ALA A 629 0.67 -29.95 -15.15
C ALA A 629 0.36 -31.35 -14.60
N ALA A 630 0.97 -32.40 -15.17
CA ALA A 630 0.70 -33.77 -14.77
C ALA A 630 1.22 -34.12 -13.36
N SER A 631 2.39 -33.59 -12.95
CA SER A 631 2.95 -33.87 -11.62
C SER A 631 2.60 -32.79 -10.59
N GLY A 632 2.11 -31.61 -11.03
CA GLY A 632 1.94 -30.45 -10.16
C GLY A 632 3.25 -29.76 -9.78
N PHE A 633 4.39 -30.19 -10.35
CA PHE A 633 5.70 -29.55 -10.13
C PHE A 633 5.76 -28.20 -10.83
N HIS A 634 6.40 -27.24 -10.20
CA HIS A 634 6.77 -25.97 -10.81
C HIS A 634 8.16 -25.52 -10.33
N ALA A 635 8.86 -24.80 -11.19
CA ALA A 635 10.13 -24.17 -10.86
C ALA A 635 10.20 -22.80 -11.54
N GLY A 636 10.86 -21.86 -10.91
CA GLY A 636 10.99 -20.50 -11.42
C GLY A 636 12.29 -19.84 -11.06
N VAL A 637 12.73 -18.97 -11.95
CA VAL A 637 13.85 -18.06 -11.72
C VAL A 637 13.33 -16.63 -11.75
N GLU A 638 13.87 -15.79 -10.88
CA GLU A 638 13.52 -14.38 -10.74
C GLU A 638 14.81 -13.56 -10.75
N LEU A 639 14.82 -12.46 -11.49
CA LEU A 639 15.92 -11.49 -11.54
C LEU A 639 15.40 -10.12 -11.12
N ARG A 640 16.10 -9.48 -10.17
CA ARG A 640 15.83 -8.12 -9.75
C ARG A 640 17.06 -7.25 -9.92
N HIS A 641 16.87 -6.07 -10.50
CA HIS A 641 17.89 -5.04 -10.62
C HIS A 641 17.39 -3.72 -10.07
N GLY A 642 18.21 -3.08 -9.23
CA GLY A 642 18.03 -1.70 -8.78
C GLY A 642 19.22 -0.85 -9.18
N GLY A 643 18.97 0.29 -9.83
CA GLY A 643 20.00 1.26 -10.20
C GLY A 643 20.58 1.98 -8.98
N LYS A 644 21.66 2.73 -9.19
CA LYS A 644 22.31 3.58 -8.19
C LYS A 644 21.33 4.58 -7.59
N VAL A 645 21.26 4.69 -6.25
CA VAL A 645 20.36 5.59 -5.51
C VAL A 645 21.16 6.60 -4.72
N PHE A 646 20.90 7.89 -4.92
CA PHE A 646 21.44 8.94 -4.05
C PHE A 646 20.68 9.01 -2.74
N VAL A 647 21.39 9.37 -1.65
CA VAL A 647 20.81 9.35 -0.29
C VAL A 647 20.55 10.74 0.28
N ASN A 648 21.01 11.80 -0.40
CA ASN A 648 20.78 13.19 -0.02
C ASN A 648 20.57 14.09 -1.25
N ASP A 649 20.03 15.29 -1.03
CA ASP A 649 19.70 16.26 -2.08
C ASP A 649 20.93 16.80 -2.82
N GLN A 650 22.11 16.85 -2.17
CA GLN A 650 23.37 17.28 -2.75
C GLN A 650 23.96 16.24 -3.71
N ASN A 651 23.44 15.01 -3.70
CA ASN A 651 23.96 13.85 -4.44
C ASN A 651 25.43 13.52 -4.08
N SER A 652 25.86 13.83 -2.87
CA SER A 652 27.24 13.60 -2.40
C SER A 652 27.52 12.14 -2.07
N GLU A 653 26.48 11.37 -1.65
CA GLU A 653 26.60 9.96 -1.33
C GLU A 653 25.49 9.12 -2.00
N SER A 654 25.74 7.81 -2.16
CA SER A 654 24.82 6.93 -2.86
C SER A 654 24.98 5.46 -2.49
N ALA A 655 23.92 4.69 -2.58
CA ALA A 655 23.93 3.24 -2.63
C ALA A 655 24.22 2.77 -4.06
N ALA A 656 25.10 1.77 -4.21
CA ALA A 656 25.46 1.21 -5.51
C ALA A 656 24.31 0.42 -6.14
N ALA A 657 24.30 0.35 -7.47
CA ALA A 657 23.39 -0.54 -8.19
C ALA A 657 23.64 -2.01 -7.86
N TYR A 658 22.57 -2.80 -7.89
CA TYR A 658 22.64 -4.24 -7.64
C TYR A 658 21.80 -5.03 -8.65
N THR A 659 22.17 -6.30 -8.80
CA THR A 659 21.37 -7.31 -9.49
C THR A 659 21.43 -8.59 -8.67
N VAL A 660 20.28 -9.16 -8.36
CA VAL A 660 20.15 -10.41 -7.60
C VAL A 660 19.21 -11.37 -8.29
N GLY A 661 19.56 -12.66 -8.25
CA GLY A 661 18.75 -13.75 -8.77
C GLY A 661 18.15 -14.56 -7.63
N ASN A 662 16.91 -15.00 -7.79
CA ASN A 662 16.20 -15.86 -6.86
C ASN A 662 15.72 -17.11 -7.59
N LEU A 663 15.65 -18.24 -6.89
CA LEU A 663 15.13 -19.51 -7.38
C LEU A 663 13.97 -19.95 -6.51
N ARG A 664 12.98 -20.58 -7.13
CA ARG A 664 11.92 -21.27 -6.41
C ARG A 664 11.53 -22.56 -7.11
N ALA A 665 11.08 -23.53 -6.34
CA ALA A 665 10.48 -24.76 -6.83
C ALA A 665 9.37 -25.19 -5.86
N GLY A 666 8.40 -25.93 -6.35
CA GLY A 666 7.34 -26.45 -5.50
C GLY A 666 6.50 -27.52 -6.17
N PHE A 667 5.66 -28.11 -5.36
CA PHE A 667 4.66 -29.10 -5.80
C PHE A 667 3.29 -28.69 -5.36
N GLN A 668 2.29 -29.01 -6.17
CA GLN A 668 0.88 -28.97 -5.80
C GLN A 668 0.24 -30.33 -6.07
N GLN A 669 -0.09 -31.01 -5.00
CA GLN A 669 -0.73 -32.31 -5.02
C GLN A 669 -2.20 -32.15 -4.68
N ARG A 670 -3.07 -32.96 -5.29
CA ARG A 670 -4.50 -32.93 -5.07
C ARG A 670 -5.05 -34.34 -4.91
N GLY A 671 -5.93 -34.51 -3.93
CA GLY A 671 -6.73 -35.71 -3.73
C GLY A 671 -8.19 -35.37 -3.50
N ARG A 672 -9.00 -36.39 -3.17
CA ARG A 672 -10.41 -36.16 -2.88
C ARG A 672 -10.55 -35.40 -1.57
N GLY A 673 -11.00 -34.12 -1.66
CA GLY A 673 -11.23 -33.27 -0.49
C GLY A 673 -9.95 -32.66 0.12
N TRP A 674 -8.78 -32.76 -0.55
CA TRP A 674 -7.57 -32.11 -0.05
C TRP A 674 -6.66 -31.62 -1.17
N ARG A 675 -5.90 -30.57 -0.85
CA ARG A 675 -4.80 -30.03 -1.67
C ARG A 675 -3.61 -29.71 -0.77
N LEU A 676 -2.43 -30.22 -1.16
CA LEU A 676 -1.16 -29.94 -0.51
C LEU A 676 -0.30 -29.11 -1.48
N THR A 677 0.23 -28.00 -1.00
CA THR A 677 1.15 -27.15 -1.75
C THR A 677 2.43 -26.99 -0.95
N GLU A 678 3.57 -27.28 -1.58
CA GLU A 678 4.89 -27.21 -0.98
C GLU A 678 5.78 -26.31 -1.81
N PHE A 679 6.70 -25.58 -1.17
CA PHE A 679 7.69 -24.80 -1.90
C PHE A 679 9.03 -24.73 -1.18
N LEU A 680 10.07 -24.55 -1.99
CA LEU A 680 11.41 -24.13 -1.61
C LEU A 680 11.72 -22.84 -2.36
N ARG A 681 12.27 -21.84 -1.68
CA ARG A 681 12.76 -20.60 -2.27
C ARG A 681 14.17 -20.30 -1.79
N ILE A 682 15.02 -19.82 -2.68
CA ILE A 682 16.36 -19.31 -2.39
C ILE A 682 16.45 -17.91 -2.96
N ASP A 683 16.57 -16.92 -2.09
CA ASP A 683 16.79 -15.54 -2.47
C ASP A 683 18.28 -15.23 -2.54
N ASN A 684 18.65 -14.32 -3.46
CA ASN A 684 20.03 -13.87 -3.65
C ASN A 684 21.01 -15.05 -3.81
N VAL A 685 20.78 -15.91 -4.81
CA VAL A 685 21.55 -17.15 -5.05
C VAL A 685 23.05 -16.89 -5.13
N SER A 686 23.46 -15.74 -5.67
CA SER A 686 24.87 -15.34 -5.83
C SER A 686 25.52 -14.85 -4.53
N ASP A 687 24.79 -14.77 -3.44
CA ASP A 687 25.23 -14.22 -2.14
C ASP A 687 25.83 -12.81 -2.24
N ARG A 688 25.22 -11.97 -3.09
CA ARG A 688 25.68 -10.61 -3.34
C ARG A 688 25.39 -9.71 -2.14
N ALA A 689 26.40 -9.01 -1.64
CA ALA A 689 26.23 -7.93 -0.68
C ALA A 689 25.67 -6.68 -1.41
N TYR A 690 24.55 -6.11 -0.93
CA TYR A 690 23.94 -4.90 -1.49
C TYR A 690 23.13 -4.16 -0.44
N ILE A 691 22.79 -2.90 -0.74
CA ILE A 691 21.91 -2.08 0.10
C ILE A 691 20.47 -2.29 -0.33
N GLY A 692 19.64 -2.79 0.56
CA GLY A 692 18.22 -3.08 0.30
C GLY A 692 17.32 -1.86 0.43
N SER A 693 17.70 -0.90 1.27
CA SER A 693 16.98 0.34 1.50
C SER A 693 17.92 1.48 1.88
N VAL A 694 17.50 2.71 1.67
CA VAL A 694 18.22 3.90 2.08
C VAL A 694 17.36 4.81 2.95
N ILE A 695 17.97 5.44 3.95
CA ILE A 695 17.37 6.50 4.76
C ILE A 695 17.80 7.83 4.15
N VAL A 696 16.83 8.59 3.64
CA VAL A 696 17.10 9.85 2.94
C VAL A 696 17.46 10.94 3.91
N ALA A 697 18.57 11.64 3.63
CA ALA A 697 19.03 12.85 4.33
C ALA A 697 19.26 12.67 5.84
N ASP A 698 19.72 11.50 6.30
CA ASP A 698 20.13 11.31 7.70
C ASP A 698 21.43 12.08 7.98
N ASN A 699 21.34 13.10 8.84
CA ASN A 699 22.49 13.97 9.18
C ASN A 699 23.60 13.24 9.96
N ASN A 700 23.34 12.02 10.48
CA ASN A 700 24.37 11.21 11.12
C ASN A 700 25.16 10.35 10.12
N GLY A 701 24.89 10.48 8.81
CA GLY A 701 25.50 9.68 7.75
C GLY A 701 25.08 8.21 7.73
N ARG A 702 24.07 7.82 8.51
CA ARG A 702 23.57 6.44 8.61
C ARG A 702 22.49 6.16 7.55
N TYR A 703 22.90 6.30 6.31
CA TYR A 703 22.00 6.20 5.16
C TYR A 703 21.61 4.79 4.77
N TYR A 704 22.37 3.76 5.20
CA TYR A 704 22.34 2.45 4.56
C TYR A 704 21.65 1.39 5.43
N GLU A 705 20.76 0.62 4.82
CA GLU A 705 20.16 -0.58 5.39
C GLU A 705 20.52 -1.76 4.49
N PRO A 706 21.54 -2.57 4.89
CA PRO A 706 21.98 -3.71 4.11
C PRO A 706 20.89 -4.78 3.95
N ALA A 707 20.78 -5.33 2.75
CA ALA A 707 19.95 -6.49 2.47
C ALA A 707 20.65 -7.79 2.89
N PRO A 708 19.89 -8.86 3.13
CA PRO A 708 20.46 -10.18 3.39
C PRO A 708 21.28 -10.67 2.21
N GLY A 709 22.33 -11.43 2.51
CA GLY A 709 22.98 -12.33 1.57
C GLY A 709 22.03 -13.45 1.12
N ARG A 710 22.59 -14.60 0.76
CA ARG A 710 21.77 -15.78 0.41
C ARG A 710 20.87 -16.18 1.56
N ALA A 711 19.57 -16.33 1.27
CA ALA A 711 18.57 -16.75 2.23
C ALA A 711 17.70 -17.85 1.61
N ALA A 712 17.28 -18.82 2.41
CA ALA A 712 16.41 -19.90 1.97
C ALA A 712 15.16 -19.98 2.84
N MET A 713 14.06 -20.45 2.25
CA MET A 713 12.84 -20.75 2.96
C MET A 713 12.12 -21.94 2.35
N VAL A 714 11.39 -22.66 3.18
CA VAL A 714 10.48 -23.74 2.80
C VAL A 714 9.10 -23.44 3.36
N GLY A 715 8.07 -23.86 2.64
CA GLY A 715 6.71 -23.71 3.11
C GLY A 715 5.82 -24.84 2.67
N VAL A 716 4.78 -25.10 3.47
CA VAL A 716 3.74 -26.07 3.22
C VAL A 716 2.38 -25.47 3.52
N THR A 717 1.39 -25.76 2.67
CA THR A 717 -0.01 -25.38 2.87
C THR A 717 -0.87 -26.61 2.60
N LEU A 718 -1.67 -27.01 3.58
CA LEU A 718 -2.68 -28.07 3.47
C LEU A 718 -4.07 -27.43 3.46
N GLU A 719 -4.85 -27.70 2.44
CA GLU A 719 -6.25 -27.32 2.32
C GLU A 719 -7.13 -28.56 2.39
N LEU A 720 -8.17 -28.50 3.19
CA LEU A 720 -9.17 -29.57 3.38
C LEU A 720 -10.55 -29.01 2.99
N THR A 721 -11.18 -29.59 1.97
CA THR A 721 -12.51 -29.21 1.47
C THR A 721 -13.52 -30.25 1.90
N ARG A 722 -14.64 -29.81 2.46
CA ARG A 722 -15.75 -30.67 2.90
C ARG A 722 -16.67 -31.03 1.78
#